data_e6082ca418723639c68d4c240ad529a9
#
_entry.id   e6082ca418723639c68d4c240ad529a9
#
_cell.length_a   1.000
_cell.length_b   1.000
_cell.length_c   1.000
_cell.angle_alpha   90.00
_cell.angle_beta   90.00
_cell.angle_gamma   90.00
#
_symmetry.space_group_name_H-M   'P 1'
#
loop_
_entity.id
_entity.type
_entity.pdbx_description
1 polymer ?
#
loop_
_entity_poly.entity_id
_entity_poly.type
_entity_poly.pdbx_seq_one_letter_code
_entity_poly.pdbx_strand_id
1 'polypeptide(L)'
;MSEPRFFATAARHLETLLAEELSELAVAPVAETRAGVRFGTTLADAYRVCLWSRVANRVLMPLAQFAADGPEALYAGVRALPWEQHLTPTSTFAVHLDTARSAITHSHYGALTVKDAIADRFRDRFGIRPDVRIERPDLQIQVYLFRDEATVSIDLSGESLHRRGYREEGSAAPLKENLAAAILLRAGWPELAAAKAALVDPMCGSGTLPIEAALIAADIAPGLGRTYWGFAGWLGHDAAAWEALLAEAQARRSAGLEHLGSDAQGGASVPEGRSRKGRIRGYDHDPAAVRMALNNLERAGLAGRVHFERRDIAEATPGREGDQGLVVINPPYGERMGADSDLPALYGRIGAMLRERFLGWRAALFTGNPDLGKHMGLRARRTHRLFNGPIECRLLHFEVTPEWFVSNRPRPLPVAERSPGAIMLANRLAKNLKHLAKWRKREGVTCYRLYDADLPEYALAVDVYEGDRRFVHAQEYEAPATIDPRQARLRLREGLGVIQEVLEVPDGQIFFKVRRQQKGKAQYERLAESGHFHEVREGACRLLVNFEDYLDTGLFLDHRTTRLVLGELARGRRFLNLFAYTGAASVHAARGEALSTTSVDLSRTYLEWAARNLALNGFAPPWAELVQADCLQWVQDNGGRRRFGLIFLDPPTFSTSKRMEGTFDVQRDHVDLIRNTLELLEPDGILIFSNNLRRFRMEAGDLPGVRVTNISRATLPPDFERNPRIHNCWRIERAVAPTT
;
A
#
# COMPACT_ATOMS: atom_id res chain seq x y z
N MET A 1 -26.81 -13.05 43.75
CA MET A 1 -26.31 -13.56 42.43
C MET A 1 -25.22 -14.54 42.76
N SER A 2 -25.24 -15.75 42.22
CA SER A 2 -24.17 -16.74 42.40
C SER A 2 -22.86 -16.18 41.82
N GLU A 3 -21.72 -16.46 42.49
CA GLU A 3 -20.41 -16.03 42.01
C GLU A 3 -20.00 -16.78 40.73
N PRO A 4 -19.27 -16.12 39.81
CA PRO A 4 -18.82 -16.73 38.56
C PRO A 4 -17.78 -17.84 38.84
N ARG A 5 -18.00 -19.02 38.28
CA ARG A 5 -17.23 -20.22 38.55
C ARG A 5 -16.04 -20.44 37.60
N PHE A 6 -16.12 -19.93 36.39
CA PHE A 6 -15.15 -20.18 35.31
C PHE A 6 -14.38 -18.93 34.92
N PHE A 7 -13.26 -19.13 34.24
CA PHE A 7 -12.41 -18.05 33.76
C PHE A 7 -12.02 -18.29 32.31
N ALA A 8 -12.36 -17.34 31.43
CA ALA A 8 -11.92 -17.32 30.02
C ALA A 8 -10.73 -16.37 29.87
N THR A 9 -9.61 -16.86 29.37
CA THR A 9 -8.43 -16.05 29.16
C THR A 9 -8.53 -15.31 27.81
N ALA A 10 -8.08 -14.05 27.75
CA ALA A 10 -8.04 -13.22 26.54
C ALA A 10 -6.63 -12.75 26.22
N ALA A 11 -6.39 -12.40 24.95
CA ALA A 11 -5.23 -11.58 24.61
C ALA A 11 -5.44 -10.16 25.14
N ARG A 12 -4.34 -9.46 25.45
CA ARG A 12 -4.39 -8.08 25.99
C ARG A 12 -5.26 -7.18 25.10
N HIS A 13 -6.10 -6.36 25.72
CA HIS A 13 -7.04 -5.41 25.11
C HIS A 13 -8.22 -6.09 24.37
N LEU A 14 -8.43 -7.38 24.56
CA LEU A 14 -9.61 -8.10 24.10
C LEU A 14 -10.55 -8.48 25.24
N GLU A 15 -10.24 -8.12 26.49
CA GLU A 15 -11.02 -8.47 27.67
C GLU A 15 -12.47 -7.96 27.56
N THR A 16 -12.66 -6.71 27.21
CA THR A 16 -13.99 -6.11 27.01
C THR A 16 -14.75 -6.79 25.86
N LEU A 17 -14.08 -7.07 24.73
CA LEU A 17 -14.71 -7.77 23.61
C LEU A 17 -15.14 -9.19 23.99
N LEU A 18 -14.31 -9.87 24.78
CA LEU A 18 -14.66 -11.19 25.32
C LEU A 18 -15.85 -11.11 26.28
N ALA A 19 -15.91 -10.10 27.15
CA ALA A 19 -17.05 -9.91 28.05
C ALA A 19 -18.35 -9.63 27.29
N GLU A 20 -18.30 -8.83 26.24
CA GLU A 20 -19.40 -8.58 25.30
C GLU A 20 -19.85 -9.91 24.67
N GLU A 21 -18.94 -10.70 24.09
CA GLU A 21 -19.22 -12.01 23.49
C GLU A 21 -19.84 -13.00 24.49
N LEU A 22 -19.30 -13.10 25.73
CA LEU A 22 -19.84 -14.01 26.75
C LEU A 22 -21.24 -13.60 27.20
N SER A 23 -21.54 -12.30 27.23
CA SER A 23 -22.88 -11.81 27.52
C SER A 23 -23.87 -12.20 26.41
N GLU A 24 -23.46 -12.11 25.16
CA GLU A 24 -24.25 -12.56 23.99
C GLU A 24 -24.49 -14.08 23.99
N LEU A 25 -23.51 -14.87 24.52
CA LEU A 25 -23.67 -16.30 24.69
C LEU A 25 -24.56 -16.67 25.88
N ALA A 26 -25.08 -15.70 26.61
CA ALA A 26 -25.97 -15.87 27.78
C ALA A 26 -25.37 -16.70 28.92
N VAL A 27 -24.07 -16.63 29.16
CA VAL A 27 -23.34 -17.37 30.20
C VAL A 27 -23.11 -16.51 31.45
N ALA A 28 -24.19 -16.01 32.02
CA ALA A 28 -24.15 -15.14 33.21
C ALA A 28 -23.80 -15.87 34.51
N PRO A 29 -23.18 -15.19 35.49
CA PRO A 29 -22.69 -13.82 35.47
C PRO A 29 -21.42 -13.63 34.64
N VAL A 30 -21.16 -12.40 34.20
CA VAL A 30 -19.96 -12.03 33.42
C VAL A 30 -19.25 -10.89 34.14
N ALA A 31 -17.95 -11.04 34.41
CA ALA A 31 -17.15 -10.04 35.11
C ALA A 31 -15.77 -9.90 34.46
N GLU A 32 -15.49 -8.74 33.86
CA GLU A 32 -14.20 -8.43 33.24
C GLU A 32 -13.09 -8.32 34.28
N THR A 33 -11.91 -8.87 33.97
CA THR A 33 -10.69 -8.77 34.78
C THR A 33 -9.51 -8.40 33.89
N ARG A 34 -8.34 -8.15 34.48
CA ARG A 34 -7.14 -7.71 33.73
C ARG A 34 -6.62 -8.71 32.69
N ALA A 35 -6.88 -10.00 32.82
CA ALA A 35 -6.28 -11.04 31.98
C ALA A 35 -7.33 -11.93 31.29
N GLY A 36 -8.61 -11.57 31.42
CA GLY A 36 -9.72 -12.36 30.89
C GLY A 36 -11.04 -12.00 31.56
N VAL A 37 -11.98 -12.93 31.54
CA VAL A 37 -13.34 -12.72 32.02
C VAL A 37 -13.73 -13.89 32.92
N ARG A 38 -14.24 -13.61 34.15
CA ARG A 38 -14.93 -14.58 34.99
C ARG A 38 -16.37 -14.71 34.52
N PHE A 39 -16.88 -15.93 34.44
CA PHE A 39 -18.22 -16.13 33.89
C PHE A 39 -18.87 -17.44 34.38
N GLY A 40 -20.17 -17.52 34.18
CA GLY A 40 -20.96 -18.73 34.26
C GLY A 40 -20.99 -19.38 35.61
N THR A 41 -21.92 -20.29 35.83
CA THR A 41 -22.07 -21.08 37.08
C THR A 41 -22.16 -22.55 36.84
N THR A 42 -22.47 -23.03 35.62
CA THR A 42 -22.68 -24.39 35.23
C THR A 42 -21.63 -24.90 34.25
N LEU A 43 -21.41 -26.23 34.19
CA LEU A 43 -20.53 -26.83 33.17
C LEU A 43 -21.03 -26.54 31.75
N ALA A 44 -22.35 -26.50 31.56
CA ALA A 44 -22.93 -26.14 30.26
C ALA A 44 -22.51 -24.74 29.82
N ASP A 45 -22.38 -23.74 30.73
CA ASP A 45 -21.86 -22.42 30.40
C ASP A 45 -20.41 -22.49 29.91
N ALA A 46 -19.58 -23.27 30.62
CA ALA A 46 -18.17 -23.45 30.25
C ALA A 46 -18.01 -24.16 28.89
N TYR A 47 -18.80 -25.20 28.64
CA TYR A 47 -18.83 -25.93 27.37
C TYR A 47 -19.30 -25.02 26.22
N ARG A 48 -20.33 -24.19 26.46
CA ARG A 48 -20.81 -23.22 25.49
C ARG A 48 -19.70 -22.25 25.10
N VAL A 49 -18.93 -21.74 26.06
CA VAL A 49 -17.79 -20.86 25.77
C VAL A 49 -16.67 -21.61 25.04
N CYS A 50 -16.34 -22.83 25.42
CA CYS A 50 -15.38 -23.66 24.68
C CYS A 50 -15.77 -23.83 23.21
N LEU A 51 -17.04 -24.07 22.92
CA LEU A 51 -17.55 -24.34 21.57
C LEU A 51 -17.73 -23.08 20.75
N TRP A 52 -18.29 -22.01 21.35
CA TRP A 52 -18.79 -20.83 20.62
C TRP A 52 -17.91 -19.60 20.70
N SER A 53 -17.02 -19.46 21.72
CA SER A 53 -16.19 -18.27 21.80
C SER A 53 -15.20 -18.19 20.65
N ARG A 54 -15.23 -17.07 19.95
CA ARG A 54 -14.32 -16.72 18.88
C ARG A 54 -13.06 -16.05 19.40
N VAL A 55 -13.14 -15.37 20.57
CA VAL A 55 -12.12 -14.47 21.12
C VAL A 55 -11.28 -15.14 22.21
N ALA A 56 -11.87 -16.03 23.03
CA ALA A 56 -11.16 -16.69 24.13
C ALA A 56 -9.94 -17.49 23.67
N ASN A 57 -8.88 -17.50 24.49
CA ASN A 57 -7.74 -18.38 24.30
C ASN A 57 -7.93 -19.73 25.00
N ARG A 58 -8.40 -19.70 26.27
CA ARG A 58 -8.64 -20.88 27.08
C ARG A 58 -9.84 -20.66 27.98
N VAL A 59 -10.46 -21.74 28.39
CA VAL A 59 -11.52 -21.80 29.41
C VAL A 59 -11.01 -22.62 30.58
N LEU A 60 -10.92 -22.01 31.75
CA LEU A 60 -10.37 -22.58 32.96
C LEU A 60 -11.45 -22.75 34.01
N MET A 61 -11.40 -23.85 34.74
CA MET A 61 -12.20 -24.09 35.93
C MET A 61 -11.28 -24.05 37.17
N PRO A 62 -11.23 -22.95 37.94
CA PRO A 62 -10.45 -22.84 39.13
C PRO A 62 -10.91 -23.89 40.17
N LEU A 63 -9.97 -24.67 40.75
CA LEU A 63 -10.20 -25.64 41.82
C LEU A 63 -9.88 -25.06 43.18
N ALA A 64 -8.76 -24.34 43.28
CA ALA A 64 -8.29 -23.73 44.51
C ALA A 64 -7.37 -22.55 44.26
N GLN A 65 -7.30 -21.69 45.29
CA GLN A 65 -6.35 -20.58 45.37
C GLN A 65 -5.71 -20.60 46.74
N PHE A 66 -4.37 -20.56 46.83
CA PHE A 66 -3.63 -20.62 48.06
C PHE A 66 -2.25 -19.97 47.98
N ALA A 67 -1.67 -19.59 49.13
CA ALA A 67 -0.33 -19.02 49.18
C ALA A 67 0.73 -20.08 48.82
N ALA A 68 1.70 -19.67 47.96
CA ALA A 68 2.78 -20.54 47.49
C ALA A 68 4.06 -19.71 47.36
N ASP A 69 4.63 -19.32 48.48
CA ASP A 69 5.86 -18.53 48.64
C ASP A 69 7.13 -19.33 48.37
N GLY A 70 7.00 -20.63 48.11
CA GLY A 70 8.09 -21.52 47.74
C GLY A 70 7.59 -22.84 47.18
N PRO A 71 8.53 -23.71 46.69
CA PRO A 71 8.19 -25.01 46.12
C PRO A 71 7.46 -25.95 47.10
N GLU A 72 7.82 -25.91 48.40
CA GLU A 72 7.23 -26.73 49.46
C GLU A 72 5.74 -26.34 49.68
N ALA A 73 5.45 -25.01 49.73
CA ALA A 73 4.09 -24.53 49.88
C ALA A 73 3.24 -24.82 48.64
N LEU A 74 3.78 -24.69 47.43
CA LEU A 74 3.11 -25.09 46.18
C LEU A 74 2.82 -26.59 46.18
N TYR A 75 3.80 -27.43 46.52
CA TYR A 75 3.63 -28.88 46.61
C TYR A 75 2.53 -29.27 47.61
N ALA A 76 2.60 -28.74 48.83
CA ALA A 76 1.63 -29.05 49.90
C ALA A 76 0.20 -28.64 49.50
N GLY A 77 0.02 -27.45 48.97
CA GLY A 77 -1.27 -26.94 48.51
C GLY A 77 -1.87 -27.78 47.37
N VAL A 78 -1.07 -28.15 46.38
CA VAL A 78 -1.52 -29.03 45.28
C VAL A 78 -1.85 -30.45 45.77
N ARG A 79 -1.02 -31.03 46.65
CA ARG A 79 -1.24 -32.36 47.17
C ARG A 79 -2.52 -32.47 48.05
N ALA A 80 -2.93 -31.36 48.68
CA ALA A 80 -4.15 -31.29 49.48
C ALA A 80 -5.44 -31.42 48.64
N LEU A 81 -5.41 -31.10 47.34
CA LEU A 81 -6.58 -31.14 46.47
C LEU A 81 -7.03 -32.58 46.20
N PRO A 82 -8.37 -32.84 46.14
CA PRO A 82 -8.92 -34.17 45.95
C PRO A 82 -8.86 -34.63 44.50
N TRP A 83 -7.64 -34.89 43.99
CA TRP A 83 -7.39 -35.21 42.57
C TRP A 83 -8.13 -36.47 42.10
N GLU A 84 -8.45 -37.40 43.01
CA GLU A 84 -9.26 -38.61 42.74
C GLU A 84 -10.70 -38.30 42.30
N GLN A 85 -11.19 -37.09 42.48
CA GLN A 85 -12.47 -36.63 41.93
C GLN A 85 -12.35 -36.21 40.47
N HIS A 86 -11.12 -36.05 39.99
CA HIS A 86 -10.83 -35.52 38.65
C HIS A 86 -10.13 -36.53 37.73
N LEU A 87 -9.35 -37.43 38.28
CA LEU A 87 -8.53 -38.41 37.58
C LEU A 87 -8.69 -39.80 38.18
N THR A 88 -8.54 -40.85 37.35
CA THR A 88 -8.30 -42.23 37.82
C THR A 88 -6.79 -42.49 37.87
N PRO A 89 -6.36 -43.57 38.59
CA PRO A 89 -4.95 -43.99 38.58
C PRO A 89 -4.42 -44.36 37.18
N THR A 90 -5.29 -44.67 36.22
CA THR A 90 -4.95 -45.03 34.83
C THR A 90 -5.08 -43.88 33.84
N SER A 91 -5.54 -42.72 34.31
CA SER A 91 -5.64 -41.50 33.45
C SER A 91 -4.27 -40.95 33.15
N THR A 92 -4.23 -40.14 32.09
CA THR A 92 -3.06 -39.32 31.73
C THR A 92 -3.32 -37.84 32.04
N PHE A 93 -2.28 -37.11 32.49
CA PHE A 93 -2.40 -35.66 32.72
C PHE A 93 -1.16 -34.91 32.30
N ALA A 94 -1.33 -33.60 32.10
CA ALA A 94 -0.23 -32.67 31.90
C ALA A 94 -0.44 -31.44 32.77
N VAL A 95 0.69 -30.81 33.15
CA VAL A 95 0.69 -29.55 33.92
C VAL A 95 1.36 -28.47 33.12
N HIS A 96 0.67 -27.34 33.01
CA HIS A 96 1.24 -26.09 32.54
C HIS A 96 1.25 -25.07 33.68
N LEU A 97 2.39 -24.39 33.88
CA LEU A 97 2.53 -23.37 34.91
C LEU A 97 3.06 -22.09 34.33
N ASP A 98 2.31 -21.02 34.56
CA ASP A 98 2.75 -19.65 34.32
C ASP A 98 3.06 -18.95 35.64
N THR A 99 4.17 -18.22 35.70
CA THR A 99 4.57 -17.50 36.91
C THR A 99 4.94 -16.04 36.57
N ALA A 100 4.54 -15.12 37.46
CA ALA A 100 4.90 -13.73 37.39
C ALA A 100 5.00 -13.07 38.78
N ARG A 101 6.11 -12.38 39.05
CA ARG A 101 6.35 -11.67 40.32
C ARG A 101 6.24 -12.56 41.54
N SER A 102 6.75 -13.77 41.47
CA SER A 102 6.71 -14.77 42.53
C SER A 102 8.09 -15.36 42.80
N ALA A 103 8.30 -15.93 43.96
CA ALA A 103 9.56 -16.56 44.37
C ALA A 103 9.94 -17.72 43.43
N ILE A 104 8.97 -18.50 42.97
CA ILE A 104 9.18 -19.51 41.94
C ILE A 104 9.21 -18.84 40.57
N THR A 105 10.40 -18.63 40.01
CA THR A 105 10.60 -17.92 38.71
C THR A 105 10.66 -18.88 37.53
N HIS A 106 10.96 -20.14 37.72
CA HIS A 106 11.10 -21.16 36.66
C HIS A 106 9.81 -21.95 36.49
N SER A 107 9.03 -21.63 35.42
CA SER A 107 7.74 -22.29 35.16
C SER A 107 7.84 -23.80 34.99
N HIS A 108 8.91 -24.30 34.34
CA HIS A 108 9.11 -25.74 34.18
C HIS A 108 9.35 -26.47 35.52
N TYR A 109 10.17 -25.89 36.40
CA TYR A 109 10.39 -26.45 37.74
C TYR A 109 9.12 -26.44 38.56
N GLY A 110 8.37 -25.35 38.56
CA GLY A 110 7.08 -25.29 39.25
C GLY A 110 6.07 -26.33 38.71
N ALA A 111 6.04 -26.55 37.39
CA ALA A 111 5.19 -27.57 36.79
C ALA A 111 5.57 -29.00 37.22
N LEU A 112 6.89 -29.28 37.37
CA LEU A 112 7.36 -30.57 37.93
C LEU A 112 6.94 -30.72 39.38
N THR A 113 7.05 -29.70 40.22
CA THR A 113 6.59 -29.72 41.63
C THR A 113 5.09 -30.04 41.72
N VAL A 114 4.25 -29.44 40.89
CA VAL A 114 2.82 -29.70 40.80
C VAL A 114 2.55 -31.15 40.37
N LYS A 115 3.25 -31.62 39.33
CA LYS A 115 3.17 -32.98 38.83
C LYS A 115 3.51 -34.02 39.94
N ASP A 116 4.60 -33.79 40.68
CA ASP A 116 5.05 -34.69 41.73
C ASP A 116 4.04 -34.73 42.90
N ALA A 117 3.47 -33.57 43.29
CA ALA A 117 2.42 -33.52 44.32
C ALA A 117 1.19 -34.34 43.96
N ILE A 118 0.76 -34.31 42.69
CA ILE A 118 -0.37 -35.13 42.21
C ILE A 118 0.01 -36.62 42.21
N ALA A 119 1.17 -36.95 41.65
CA ALA A 119 1.64 -38.33 41.56
C ALA A 119 1.78 -39.01 42.95
N ASP A 120 2.35 -38.27 43.90
CA ASP A 120 2.56 -38.78 45.24
C ASP A 120 1.23 -38.99 46.01
N ARG A 121 0.25 -38.08 45.84
CA ARG A 121 -1.10 -38.28 46.39
C ARG A 121 -1.73 -39.58 45.88
N PHE A 122 -1.61 -39.89 44.61
CA PHE A 122 -2.14 -41.13 44.04
C PHE A 122 -1.37 -42.37 44.52
N ARG A 123 -0.03 -42.29 44.66
CA ARG A 123 0.77 -43.38 45.22
C ARG A 123 0.37 -43.73 46.68
N ASP A 124 0.21 -42.66 47.49
CA ASP A 124 -0.17 -42.85 48.90
C ASP A 124 -1.56 -43.46 49.05
N ARG A 125 -2.48 -43.13 48.12
CA ARG A 125 -3.88 -43.57 48.26
C ARG A 125 -4.19 -44.87 47.52
N PHE A 126 -3.53 -45.12 46.39
CA PHE A 126 -3.85 -46.21 45.48
C PHE A 126 -2.66 -47.15 45.19
N GLY A 127 -1.46 -46.84 45.66
CA GLY A 127 -0.23 -47.56 45.34
C GLY A 127 0.30 -47.40 43.92
N ILE A 128 -0.45 -46.72 43.05
CA ILE A 128 -0.11 -46.41 41.63
C ILE A 128 -0.38 -44.93 41.32
N ARG A 129 0.14 -44.41 40.24
CA ARG A 129 0.00 -43.02 39.85
C ARG A 129 -0.50 -42.90 38.42
N PRO A 130 -1.19 -41.81 38.07
CA PRO A 130 -1.50 -41.43 36.70
C PRO A 130 -0.23 -41.18 35.90
N ASP A 131 -0.28 -41.45 34.59
CA ASP A 131 0.83 -41.18 33.69
C ASP A 131 0.81 -39.72 33.20
N VAL A 132 2.02 -39.20 32.87
CA VAL A 132 2.18 -37.87 32.30
C VAL A 132 2.22 -37.99 30.81
N ARG A 133 1.32 -37.27 30.11
CA ARG A 133 1.28 -37.19 28.66
C ARG A 133 1.09 -35.73 28.24
N ILE A 134 2.10 -35.14 27.57
CA ILE A 134 2.10 -33.72 27.19
C ILE A 134 1.08 -33.47 26.10
N GLU A 135 1.00 -34.37 25.11
CA GLU A 135 0.10 -34.21 23.97
C GLU A 135 -1.25 -34.90 24.28
N ARG A 136 -2.32 -34.09 24.22
CA ARG A 136 -3.72 -34.55 24.41
C ARG A 136 -3.92 -35.49 25.62
N PRO A 137 -3.56 -35.04 26.82
CA PRO A 137 -3.82 -35.84 28.05
C PRO A 137 -5.31 -35.92 28.32
N ASP A 138 -5.72 -36.86 29.21
CA ASP A 138 -7.09 -36.96 29.69
C ASP A 138 -7.49 -35.72 30.52
N LEU A 139 -6.53 -35.10 31.22
CA LEU A 139 -6.72 -33.87 31.98
C LEU A 139 -5.55 -32.90 31.80
N GLN A 140 -5.86 -31.70 31.39
CA GLN A 140 -4.91 -30.57 31.34
C GLN A 140 -5.06 -29.73 32.61
N ILE A 141 -3.98 -29.53 33.36
CA ILE A 141 -3.95 -28.72 34.58
C ILE A 141 -3.18 -27.44 34.28
N GLN A 142 -3.79 -26.29 34.56
CA GLN A 142 -3.21 -24.97 34.45
C GLN A 142 -2.98 -24.39 35.84
N VAL A 143 -1.74 -23.98 36.13
CA VAL A 143 -1.40 -23.27 37.37
C VAL A 143 -0.93 -21.88 37.02
N TYR A 144 -1.51 -20.89 37.67
CA TYR A 144 -1.06 -19.53 37.57
C TYR A 144 -0.55 -19.03 38.91
N LEU A 145 0.74 -18.69 38.98
CA LEU A 145 1.40 -18.21 40.16
C LEU A 145 1.69 -16.71 40.02
N PHE A 146 1.05 -15.91 40.87
CA PHE A 146 1.21 -14.47 40.83
C PHE A 146 1.32 -13.88 42.23
N ARG A 147 2.44 -13.18 42.56
CA ARG A 147 2.72 -12.62 43.87
C ARG A 147 2.63 -13.68 44.99
N ASP A 148 3.24 -14.83 44.75
CA ASP A 148 3.25 -15.94 45.66
C ASP A 148 1.86 -16.53 46.05
N GLU A 149 0.89 -16.30 45.18
CA GLU A 149 -0.43 -16.90 45.25
C GLU A 149 -0.66 -17.81 44.04
N ALA A 150 -0.93 -19.09 44.30
CA ALA A 150 -1.18 -20.09 43.26
C ALA A 150 -2.68 -20.26 43.03
N THR A 151 -3.12 -20.16 41.79
CA THR A 151 -4.44 -20.58 41.33
C THR A 151 -4.28 -21.86 40.52
N VAL A 152 -4.85 -22.95 40.97
CA VAL A 152 -4.86 -24.27 40.29
C VAL A 152 -6.19 -24.46 39.61
N SER A 153 -6.17 -24.75 38.30
CA SER A 153 -7.38 -24.87 37.47
C SER A 153 -7.30 -26.09 36.56
N ILE A 154 -8.44 -26.64 36.20
CA ILE A 154 -8.59 -27.54 35.06
C ILE A 154 -8.75 -26.68 33.80
N ASP A 155 -7.96 -26.96 32.77
CA ASP A 155 -8.11 -26.35 31.46
C ASP A 155 -9.11 -27.18 30.63
N LEU A 156 -10.34 -26.67 30.54
CA LEU A 156 -11.41 -27.30 29.79
C LEU A 156 -11.19 -27.26 28.28
N SER A 157 -10.43 -26.29 27.80
CA SER A 157 -10.10 -26.18 26.37
C SER A 157 -9.07 -27.24 25.91
N GLY A 158 -8.16 -27.65 26.78
CA GLY A 158 -7.05 -28.55 26.46
C GLY A 158 -5.99 -27.89 25.60
N GLU A 159 -6.24 -27.66 24.35
CA GLU A 159 -5.43 -26.82 23.46
C GLU A 159 -6.05 -25.41 23.37
N SER A 160 -5.23 -24.41 23.03
CA SER A 160 -5.74 -23.05 22.84
C SER A 160 -6.86 -22.99 21.79
N LEU A 161 -7.95 -22.28 22.12
CA LEU A 161 -9.17 -22.23 21.31
C LEU A 161 -8.97 -21.59 19.92
N HIS A 162 -7.86 -20.84 19.68
CA HIS A 162 -7.56 -20.37 18.35
C HIS A 162 -7.28 -21.50 17.35
N ARG A 163 -6.86 -22.70 17.82
CA ARG A 163 -6.72 -23.89 16.99
C ARG A 163 -8.08 -24.46 16.63
N ARG A 164 -8.69 -23.93 15.54
CA ARG A 164 -10.02 -24.33 15.07
C ARG A 164 -10.06 -25.70 14.38
N GLY A 165 -8.89 -26.24 13.98
CA GLY A 165 -8.75 -27.51 13.27
C GLY A 165 -8.66 -27.40 11.74
N TYR A 166 -8.95 -26.25 11.15
CA TYR A 166 -8.92 -26.10 9.68
C TYR A 166 -7.54 -25.74 9.13
N ARG A 167 -6.61 -25.25 9.96
CA ARG A 167 -5.31 -24.79 9.46
C ARG A 167 -4.34 -25.93 9.23
N GLU A 168 -3.57 -25.86 8.13
CA GLU A 168 -2.43 -26.73 7.87
C GLU A 168 -1.23 -26.35 8.76
N GLU A 169 -0.56 -27.34 9.36
CA GLU A 169 0.62 -27.10 10.18
C GLU A 169 1.80 -26.70 9.29
N GLY A 170 2.64 -25.75 9.75
CA GLY A 170 3.89 -25.36 9.07
C GLY A 170 3.88 -24.01 8.36
N SER A 171 2.83 -23.21 8.41
CA SER A 171 2.86 -21.84 7.85
C SER A 171 3.63 -20.89 8.77
N ALA A 172 4.54 -20.08 8.19
CA ALA A 172 5.32 -19.08 8.92
C ALA A 172 4.44 -18.02 9.58
N ALA A 173 4.36 -18.04 10.93
CA ALA A 173 3.75 -17.04 11.81
C ALA A 173 2.45 -16.38 11.31
N PRO A 174 1.39 -17.13 11.08
CA PRO A 174 0.12 -16.62 10.58
C PRO A 174 -0.64 -15.83 11.65
N LEU A 175 -1.59 -14.99 11.21
CA LEU A 175 -2.57 -14.37 12.11
C LEU A 175 -3.36 -15.46 12.84
N LYS A 176 -3.41 -15.42 14.19
CA LYS A 176 -4.19 -16.37 14.96
C LYS A 176 -5.68 -16.20 14.67
N GLU A 177 -6.42 -17.29 14.63
CA GLU A 177 -7.84 -17.32 14.26
C GLU A 177 -8.70 -16.47 15.20
N ASN A 178 -8.44 -16.53 16.51
CA ASN A 178 -9.15 -15.70 17.48
C ASN A 178 -8.82 -14.20 17.35
N LEU A 179 -7.61 -13.85 16.93
CA LEU A 179 -7.27 -12.46 16.63
C LEU A 179 -7.93 -12.02 15.33
N ALA A 180 -8.00 -12.87 14.31
CA ALA A 180 -8.74 -12.59 13.07
C ALA A 180 -10.23 -12.36 13.35
N ALA A 181 -10.85 -13.21 14.18
CA ALA A 181 -12.22 -13.03 14.63
C ALA A 181 -12.39 -11.70 15.38
N ALA A 182 -11.48 -11.36 16.31
CA ALA A 182 -11.53 -10.10 17.05
C ALA A 182 -11.41 -8.87 16.12
N ILE A 183 -10.59 -8.93 15.08
CA ILE A 183 -10.49 -7.89 14.04
C ILE A 183 -11.84 -7.72 13.33
N LEU A 184 -12.47 -8.81 12.91
CA LEU A 184 -13.77 -8.79 12.22
C LEU A 184 -14.90 -8.27 13.12
N LEU A 185 -14.95 -8.70 14.39
CA LEU A 185 -15.92 -8.22 15.37
C LEU A 185 -15.76 -6.70 15.60
N ARG A 186 -14.52 -6.23 15.84
CA ARG A 186 -14.24 -4.79 16.00
C ARG A 186 -14.51 -3.97 14.72
N ALA A 187 -14.42 -4.59 13.54
CA ALA A 187 -14.76 -3.97 12.27
C ALA A 187 -16.28 -3.92 11.98
N GLY A 188 -17.11 -4.51 12.84
CA GLY A 188 -18.57 -4.54 12.70
C GLY A 188 -19.02 -5.52 11.61
N TRP A 189 -18.29 -6.62 11.42
CA TRP A 189 -18.64 -7.62 10.42
C TRP A 189 -19.96 -8.37 10.72
N PRO A 190 -20.33 -8.73 11.96
CA PRO A 190 -21.60 -9.41 12.21
C PRO A 190 -22.82 -8.63 11.67
N GLU A 191 -22.89 -7.33 11.91
CA GLU A 191 -23.99 -6.48 11.44
C GLU A 191 -23.99 -6.36 9.90
N LEU A 192 -22.80 -6.22 9.31
CA LEU A 192 -22.64 -6.16 7.86
C LEU A 192 -23.02 -7.50 7.21
N ALA A 193 -22.64 -8.63 7.81
CA ALA A 193 -23.00 -9.96 7.33
C ALA A 193 -24.52 -10.19 7.40
N ALA A 194 -25.17 -9.80 8.50
CA ALA A 194 -26.62 -9.84 8.65
C ALA A 194 -27.33 -8.97 7.61
N ALA A 195 -26.76 -7.82 7.24
CA ALA A 195 -27.23 -6.95 6.16
C ALA A 195 -26.85 -7.49 4.75
N LYS A 196 -26.27 -8.69 4.65
CA LYS A 196 -25.83 -9.32 3.41
C LYS A 196 -24.75 -8.50 2.65
N ALA A 197 -23.95 -7.71 3.34
CA ALA A 197 -22.84 -6.97 2.76
C ALA A 197 -21.70 -7.89 2.30
N ALA A 198 -20.83 -7.41 1.41
CA ALA A 198 -19.67 -8.15 0.95
C ALA A 198 -18.45 -7.94 1.85
N LEU A 199 -17.52 -8.91 1.84
CA LEU A 199 -16.20 -8.78 2.48
C LEU A 199 -15.10 -9.09 1.46
N VAL A 200 -14.06 -8.26 1.45
CA VAL A 200 -12.86 -8.46 0.62
C VAL A 200 -11.60 -8.35 1.47
N ASP A 201 -10.76 -9.38 1.41
CA ASP A 201 -9.38 -9.34 1.89
C ASP A 201 -8.42 -9.37 0.70
N PRO A 202 -7.81 -8.24 0.31
CA PRO A 202 -6.96 -8.15 -0.87
C PRO A 202 -5.54 -8.68 -0.65
N MET A 203 -5.19 -9.14 0.57
CA MET A 203 -3.89 -9.73 0.93
C MET A 203 -4.11 -10.91 1.88
N CYS A 204 -4.92 -11.88 1.46
CA CYS A 204 -5.53 -12.88 2.35
C CYS A 204 -4.55 -13.92 2.90
N GLY A 205 -3.36 -14.08 2.34
CA GLY A 205 -2.40 -15.10 2.76
C GLY A 205 -3.05 -16.48 2.79
N SER A 206 -2.99 -17.16 3.95
CA SER A 206 -3.62 -18.48 4.17
C SER A 206 -5.15 -18.46 4.33
N GLY A 207 -5.80 -17.31 4.07
CA GLY A 207 -7.26 -17.17 4.08
C GLY A 207 -7.91 -17.02 5.46
N THR A 208 -7.16 -16.75 6.53
CA THR A 208 -7.70 -16.75 7.91
C THR A 208 -8.85 -15.73 8.09
N LEU A 209 -8.69 -14.48 7.65
CA LEU A 209 -9.74 -13.46 7.79
C LEU A 209 -11.01 -13.81 6.99
N PRO A 210 -10.94 -14.19 5.69
CA PRO A 210 -12.13 -14.61 4.95
C PRO A 210 -12.81 -15.87 5.51
N ILE A 211 -12.05 -16.86 6.03
CA ILE A 211 -12.61 -18.07 6.64
C ILE A 211 -13.34 -17.72 7.94
N GLU A 212 -12.71 -16.98 8.86
CA GLU A 212 -13.38 -16.54 10.10
C GLU A 212 -14.60 -15.64 9.80
N ALA A 213 -14.54 -14.81 8.76
CA ALA A 213 -15.69 -14.02 8.31
C ALA A 213 -16.86 -14.91 7.85
N ALA A 214 -16.57 -16.00 7.14
CA ALA A 214 -17.59 -16.96 6.71
C ALA A 214 -18.17 -17.76 7.88
N LEU A 215 -17.34 -18.16 8.85
CA LEU A 215 -17.81 -18.82 10.10
C LEU A 215 -18.73 -17.89 10.91
N ILE A 216 -18.43 -16.59 10.97
CA ILE A 216 -19.30 -15.60 11.62
C ILE A 216 -20.62 -15.45 10.85
N ALA A 217 -20.54 -15.23 9.55
CA ALA A 217 -21.71 -14.97 8.71
C ALA A 217 -22.68 -16.18 8.62
N ALA A 218 -22.14 -17.41 8.74
CA ALA A 218 -22.92 -18.64 8.74
C ALA A 218 -23.31 -19.11 10.15
N ASP A 219 -23.03 -18.34 11.18
CA ASP A 219 -23.28 -18.70 12.57
C ASP A 219 -22.74 -20.10 12.95
N ILE A 220 -21.52 -20.41 12.48
CA ILE A 220 -20.85 -21.67 12.75
C ILE A 220 -19.99 -21.52 14.00
N ALA A 221 -20.18 -22.40 14.97
CA ALA A 221 -19.37 -22.46 16.18
C ALA A 221 -17.91 -22.78 15.84
N PRO A 222 -16.94 -21.94 16.23
CA PRO A 222 -15.54 -22.12 15.86
C PRO A 222 -14.90 -23.38 16.43
N GLY A 223 -15.49 -23.95 17.50
CA GLY A 223 -15.05 -25.18 18.13
C GLY A 223 -15.47 -26.46 17.42
N LEU A 224 -16.42 -26.43 16.47
CA LEU A 224 -16.95 -27.63 15.81
C LEU A 224 -15.92 -28.47 15.06
N GLY A 225 -14.85 -27.84 14.54
CA GLY A 225 -13.77 -28.54 13.83
C GLY A 225 -12.70 -29.15 14.74
N ARG A 226 -12.80 -29.01 16.05
CA ARG A 226 -11.79 -29.50 16.98
C ARG A 226 -12.02 -30.99 17.30
N THR A 227 -10.93 -31.73 17.39
CA THR A 227 -10.93 -33.16 17.66
C THR A 227 -10.52 -33.54 19.11
N TYR A 228 -10.12 -32.54 19.90
CA TYR A 228 -9.66 -32.72 21.25
C TYR A 228 -10.16 -31.59 22.18
N TRP A 229 -10.65 -32.00 23.37
CA TRP A 229 -11.11 -31.15 24.46
C TRP A 229 -10.51 -31.57 25.77
N GLY A 230 -10.05 -30.66 26.61
CA GLY A 230 -9.39 -30.94 27.87
C GLY A 230 -10.32 -31.53 28.95
N PHE A 231 -11.62 -31.53 28.71
CA PHE A 231 -12.61 -32.13 29.61
C PHE A 231 -13.06 -33.55 29.20
N ALA A 232 -12.69 -34.03 28.00
CA ALA A 232 -13.22 -35.30 27.49
C ALA A 232 -12.83 -36.52 28.34
N GLY A 233 -11.65 -36.53 28.95
CA GLY A 233 -11.17 -37.55 29.85
C GLY A 233 -11.33 -37.22 31.34
N TRP A 234 -11.93 -36.08 31.67
CA TRP A 234 -12.16 -35.66 33.06
C TRP A 234 -13.35 -36.38 33.70
N LEU A 235 -13.18 -36.90 34.93
CA LEU A 235 -14.25 -37.62 35.63
C LEU A 235 -15.51 -36.78 35.90
N GLY A 236 -15.38 -35.45 35.97
CA GLY A 236 -16.51 -34.54 36.14
C GLY A 236 -17.18 -34.10 34.82
N HIS A 237 -16.84 -34.76 33.70
CA HIS A 237 -17.43 -34.41 32.40
C HIS A 237 -18.92 -34.78 32.33
N ASP A 238 -19.75 -33.83 31.93
CA ASP A 238 -21.16 -34.00 31.61
C ASP A 238 -21.34 -34.23 30.10
N ALA A 239 -21.28 -35.49 29.69
CA ALA A 239 -21.38 -35.88 28.29
C ALA A 239 -22.74 -35.49 27.69
N ALA A 240 -23.82 -35.58 28.46
CA ALA A 240 -25.17 -35.26 27.95
C ALA A 240 -25.32 -33.76 27.64
N ALA A 241 -24.83 -32.90 28.54
CA ALA A 241 -24.81 -31.44 28.30
C ALA A 241 -23.93 -31.07 27.09
N TRP A 242 -22.80 -31.74 26.91
CA TRP A 242 -21.92 -31.52 25.77
C TRP A 242 -22.54 -31.95 24.44
N GLU A 243 -23.13 -33.14 24.38
CA GLU A 243 -23.83 -33.65 23.19
C GLU A 243 -24.99 -32.77 22.76
N ALA A 244 -25.77 -32.27 23.73
CA ALA A 244 -26.86 -31.32 23.45
C ALA A 244 -26.34 -30.02 22.79
N LEU A 245 -25.21 -29.47 23.29
CA LEU A 245 -24.57 -28.29 22.70
C LEU A 245 -24.01 -28.55 21.30
N LEU A 246 -23.41 -29.73 21.07
CA LEU A 246 -22.96 -30.12 19.74
C LEU A 246 -24.11 -30.27 18.75
N ALA A 247 -25.22 -30.85 19.16
CA ALA A 247 -26.41 -30.96 18.31
C ALA A 247 -26.98 -29.57 17.94
N GLU A 248 -27.07 -28.65 18.92
CA GLU A 248 -27.44 -27.23 18.68
C GLU A 248 -26.50 -26.59 17.65
N ALA A 249 -25.19 -26.72 17.84
CA ALA A 249 -24.21 -26.12 16.97
C ALA A 249 -24.23 -26.70 15.55
N GLN A 250 -24.46 -27.98 15.38
CA GLN A 250 -24.61 -28.64 14.08
C GLN A 250 -25.87 -28.16 13.34
N ALA A 251 -26.99 -28.02 14.06
CA ALA A 251 -28.25 -27.51 13.52
C ALA A 251 -28.06 -26.05 13.02
N ARG A 252 -27.43 -25.19 13.83
CA ARG A 252 -27.14 -23.79 13.46
C ARG A 252 -26.19 -23.72 12.27
N ARG A 253 -25.16 -24.56 12.21
CA ARG A 253 -24.25 -24.67 11.06
C ARG A 253 -25.02 -25.00 9.78
N SER A 254 -25.91 -26.01 9.82
CA SER A 254 -26.68 -26.43 8.64
C SER A 254 -27.55 -25.28 8.12
N ALA A 255 -28.29 -24.61 8.99
CA ALA A 255 -29.11 -23.46 8.63
C ALA A 255 -28.25 -22.28 8.10
N GLY A 256 -27.12 -21.98 8.72
CA GLY A 256 -26.23 -20.92 8.30
C GLY A 256 -25.58 -21.17 6.94
N LEU A 257 -25.18 -22.42 6.67
CA LEU A 257 -24.65 -22.80 5.36
C LEU A 257 -25.70 -22.71 4.25
N GLU A 258 -26.96 -23.03 4.51
CA GLU A 258 -28.08 -22.82 3.59
C GLU A 258 -28.25 -21.33 3.29
N HIS A 259 -28.19 -20.49 4.32
CA HIS A 259 -28.30 -19.04 4.15
C HIS A 259 -27.18 -18.45 3.30
N LEU A 260 -25.92 -18.85 3.53
CA LEU A 260 -24.77 -18.48 2.69
C LEU A 260 -24.89 -19.05 1.26
N GLY A 261 -25.60 -20.18 1.07
CA GLY A 261 -25.79 -20.85 -0.23
C GLY A 261 -26.99 -20.35 -1.02
N SER A 262 -28.00 -19.78 -0.38
CA SER A 262 -29.22 -19.33 -1.06
C SER A 262 -28.98 -18.24 -2.08
N ASP A 263 -27.92 -17.46 -1.94
CA ASP A 263 -27.47 -16.50 -2.95
C ASP A 263 -26.93 -17.16 -4.24
N ALA A 264 -26.64 -18.46 -4.21
CA ALA A 264 -26.21 -19.25 -5.37
C ALA A 264 -27.40 -19.89 -6.15
N GLN A 265 -28.60 -19.95 -5.56
CA GLN A 265 -29.76 -20.69 -6.11
C GLN A 265 -30.87 -19.82 -6.68
N GLY A 266 -30.73 -18.48 -6.71
CA GLY A 266 -31.66 -17.62 -7.42
C GLY A 266 -31.73 -18.04 -8.89
N GLY A 267 -32.80 -18.81 -9.23
CA GLY A 267 -33.04 -19.48 -10.49
C GLY A 267 -33.29 -18.54 -11.66
N ALA A 268 -32.25 -17.97 -12.19
CA ALA A 268 -32.18 -17.45 -13.55
C ALA A 268 -30.89 -18.00 -14.20
N SER A 269 -31.03 -18.57 -15.38
CA SER A 269 -29.87 -19.00 -16.19
C SER A 269 -28.90 -17.85 -16.33
N VAL A 270 -27.73 -17.98 -15.68
CA VAL A 270 -26.64 -17.00 -15.78
C VAL A 270 -26.04 -17.14 -17.17
N PRO A 271 -25.95 -16.08 -17.99
CA PRO A 271 -25.26 -16.13 -19.28
C PRO A 271 -23.81 -16.65 -19.10
N GLU A 272 -23.36 -17.48 -20.03
CA GLU A 272 -21.97 -17.96 -20.06
C GLU A 272 -21.01 -16.78 -19.93
N GLY A 273 -20.14 -16.83 -18.90
CA GLY A 273 -19.14 -15.78 -18.59
C GLY A 273 -19.35 -15.02 -17.26
N ARG A 274 -20.48 -15.13 -16.54
CA ARG A 274 -20.68 -14.53 -15.21
C ARG A 274 -20.46 -15.57 -14.10
N SER A 275 -19.30 -15.57 -13.50
CA SER A 275 -18.98 -16.38 -12.32
C SER A 275 -19.90 -16.03 -11.13
N ARG A 276 -20.54 -17.05 -10.53
CA ARG A 276 -21.25 -16.98 -9.24
C ARG A 276 -20.23 -16.84 -8.11
N LYS A 277 -19.56 -15.69 -8.00
CA LYS A 277 -18.56 -15.44 -6.97
C LYS A 277 -19.25 -15.07 -5.66
N GLY A 278 -18.93 -15.79 -4.56
CA GLY A 278 -19.45 -15.53 -3.22
C GLY A 278 -19.24 -14.07 -2.76
N ARG A 279 -19.98 -13.65 -1.73
CA ARG A 279 -19.88 -12.30 -1.15
C ARG A 279 -18.58 -12.09 -0.34
N ILE A 280 -17.95 -13.19 0.12
CA ILE A 280 -16.68 -13.15 0.86
C ILE A 280 -15.58 -13.56 -0.11
N ARG A 281 -14.55 -12.72 -0.24
CA ARG A 281 -13.44 -12.89 -1.18
C ARG A 281 -12.10 -12.68 -0.52
N GLY A 282 -11.13 -13.49 -0.90
CA GLY A 282 -9.72 -13.32 -0.59
C GLY A 282 -8.89 -13.27 -1.86
N TYR A 283 -8.02 -12.28 -1.96
CA TYR A 283 -7.04 -12.16 -3.03
C TYR A 283 -5.63 -12.20 -2.46
N ASP A 284 -4.71 -12.79 -3.18
CA ASP A 284 -3.28 -12.70 -2.90
C ASP A 284 -2.49 -12.78 -4.21
N HIS A 285 -1.34 -12.13 -4.26
CA HIS A 285 -0.46 -12.19 -5.42
C HIS A 285 0.32 -13.51 -5.49
N ASP A 286 0.55 -14.16 -4.32
CA ASP A 286 1.27 -15.43 -4.20
C ASP A 286 0.33 -16.62 -4.46
N PRO A 287 0.59 -17.42 -5.52
CA PRO A 287 -0.20 -18.59 -5.82
C PRO A 287 -0.10 -19.69 -4.73
N ALA A 288 0.98 -19.72 -3.93
CA ALA A 288 1.13 -20.67 -2.84
C ALA A 288 0.19 -20.30 -1.67
N ALA A 289 0.08 -19.01 -1.36
CA ALA A 289 -0.86 -18.50 -0.38
C ALA A 289 -2.31 -18.83 -0.76
N VAL A 290 -2.69 -18.61 -2.02
CA VAL A 290 -4.04 -18.93 -2.51
C VAL A 290 -4.35 -20.43 -2.42
N ARG A 291 -3.40 -21.32 -2.77
CA ARG A 291 -3.57 -22.77 -2.59
C ARG A 291 -3.78 -23.15 -1.15
N MET A 292 -2.98 -22.57 -0.24
CA MET A 292 -3.12 -22.80 1.21
C MET A 292 -4.49 -22.32 1.71
N ALA A 293 -4.97 -21.17 1.25
CA ALA A 293 -6.29 -20.64 1.61
C ALA A 293 -7.42 -21.58 1.15
N LEU A 294 -7.32 -22.15 -0.05
CA LEU A 294 -8.29 -23.13 -0.56
C LEU A 294 -8.29 -24.43 0.26
N ASN A 295 -7.12 -24.97 0.61
CA ASN A 295 -7.01 -26.15 1.47
C ASN A 295 -7.60 -25.90 2.87
N ASN A 296 -7.32 -24.74 3.46
CA ASN A 296 -7.88 -24.35 4.75
C ASN A 296 -9.41 -24.17 4.67
N LEU A 297 -9.93 -23.62 3.58
CA LEU A 297 -11.35 -23.46 3.32
C LEU A 297 -12.07 -24.81 3.26
N GLU A 298 -11.50 -25.79 2.56
CA GLU A 298 -12.02 -27.15 2.44
C GLU A 298 -12.07 -27.83 3.82
N ARG A 299 -10.98 -27.76 4.60
CA ARG A 299 -10.92 -28.29 5.97
C ARG A 299 -11.91 -27.61 6.93
N ALA A 300 -12.21 -26.33 6.73
CA ALA A 300 -13.24 -25.62 7.47
C ALA A 300 -14.68 -26.07 7.09
N GLY A 301 -14.83 -26.88 6.05
CA GLY A 301 -16.13 -27.30 5.54
C GLY A 301 -16.92 -26.17 4.88
N LEU A 302 -16.21 -25.20 4.28
CA LEU A 302 -16.77 -24.00 3.67
C LEU A 302 -16.53 -23.97 2.14
N ALA A 303 -16.20 -25.09 1.51
CA ALA A 303 -15.97 -25.19 0.08
C ALA A 303 -17.12 -24.56 -0.72
N GLY A 304 -16.77 -23.71 -1.68
CA GLY A 304 -17.73 -22.99 -2.52
C GLY A 304 -18.45 -21.78 -1.86
N ARG A 305 -18.15 -21.46 -0.58
CA ARG A 305 -18.74 -20.33 0.17
C ARG A 305 -17.89 -19.08 0.18
N VAL A 306 -16.57 -19.23 0.06
CA VAL A 306 -15.59 -18.15 -0.03
C VAL A 306 -14.86 -18.28 -1.37
N HIS A 307 -14.63 -17.16 -2.04
CA HIS A 307 -13.89 -17.13 -3.30
C HIS A 307 -12.45 -16.68 -3.05
N PHE A 308 -11.49 -17.55 -3.38
CA PHE A 308 -10.06 -17.21 -3.36
C PHE A 308 -9.52 -17.16 -4.80
N GLU A 309 -8.74 -16.12 -5.11
CA GLU A 309 -8.18 -15.92 -6.45
C GLU A 309 -6.80 -15.26 -6.37
N ARG A 310 -5.87 -15.70 -7.24
CA ARG A 310 -4.59 -14.98 -7.41
C ARG A 310 -4.85 -13.64 -8.09
N ARG A 311 -4.54 -12.54 -7.39
CA ARG A 311 -4.76 -11.20 -7.93
C ARG A 311 -3.80 -10.20 -7.28
N ASP A 312 -3.28 -9.24 -8.06
CA ASP A 312 -2.54 -8.12 -7.50
C ASP A 312 -3.48 -7.19 -6.72
N ILE A 313 -2.94 -6.54 -5.69
CA ILE A 313 -3.72 -5.65 -4.84
C ILE A 313 -4.36 -4.49 -5.63
N ALA A 314 -3.67 -3.95 -6.63
CA ALA A 314 -4.19 -2.88 -7.48
C ALA A 314 -5.42 -3.31 -8.30
N GLU A 315 -5.60 -4.62 -8.50
CA GLU A 315 -6.71 -5.20 -9.27
C GLU A 315 -7.86 -5.71 -8.39
N ALA A 316 -7.72 -5.63 -7.05
CA ALA A 316 -8.77 -6.06 -6.14
C ALA A 316 -10.09 -5.31 -6.41
N THR A 317 -11.21 -6.05 -6.43
CA THR A 317 -12.53 -5.49 -6.78
C THR A 317 -13.61 -5.93 -5.80
N PRO A 318 -14.68 -5.13 -5.63
CA PRO A 318 -15.87 -5.50 -4.86
C PRO A 318 -16.54 -6.79 -5.35
N GLY A 319 -16.40 -7.09 -6.63
CA GLY A 319 -16.96 -8.25 -7.30
C GLY A 319 -18.24 -7.97 -8.07
N ARG A 320 -19.20 -7.26 -7.51
CA ARG A 320 -20.39 -6.75 -8.23
C ARG A 320 -20.40 -5.24 -8.15
N GLU A 321 -20.81 -4.60 -9.21
CA GLU A 321 -21.04 -3.16 -9.25
C GLU A 321 -22.17 -2.80 -8.28
N GLY A 322 -21.93 -1.78 -7.43
CA GLY A 322 -22.88 -1.37 -6.40
C GLY A 322 -22.81 -2.12 -5.08
N ASP A 323 -22.00 -3.18 -4.95
CA ASP A 323 -21.76 -3.83 -3.65
C ASP A 323 -21.18 -2.81 -2.65
N GLN A 324 -21.65 -2.88 -1.40
CA GLN A 324 -21.05 -2.21 -0.25
C GLN A 324 -20.63 -3.27 0.77
N GLY A 325 -19.65 -2.96 1.60
CA GLY A 325 -19.19 -3.93 2.58
C GLY A 325 -17.94 -3.51 3.35
N LEU A 326 -17.15 -4.49 3.68
CA LEU A 326 -15.93 -4.37 4.46
C LEU A 326 -14.71 -4.84 3.67
N VAL A 327 -13.71 -3.98 3.53
CA VAL A 327 -12.35 -4.41 3.17
C VAL A 327 -11.57 -4.62 4.47
N VAL A 328 -11.04 -5.81 4.68
CA VAL A 328 -10.18 -6.11 5.84
C VAL A 328 -8.81 -6.52 5.35
N ILE A 329 -7.75 -5.94 5.94
CA ILE A 329 -6.39 -6.11 5.42
C ILE A 329 -5.41 -6.32 6.56
N ASN A 330 -4.58 -7.36 6.45
CA ASN A 330 -3.41 -7.60 7.30
C ASN A 330 -2.14 -7.57 6.44
N PRO A 331 -1.68 -6.40 6.02
CA PRO A 331 -0.50 -6.28 5.16
C PRO A 331 0.77 -6.61 5.95
N PRO A 332 1.90 -6.89 5.28
CA PRO A 332 3.17 -7.07 5.94
C PRO A 332 3.60 -5.80 6.69
N TYR A 333 4.19 -5.98 7.87
CA TYR A 333 4.76 -4.95 8.72
C TYR A 333 5.97 -5.50 9.50
N GLY A 334 7.02 -4.68 9.71
CA GLY A 334 8.21 -5.05 10.46
C GLY A 334 9.27 -5.83 9.65
N GLU A 335 10.32 -6.30 10.33
CA GLU A 335 11.58 -6.84 9.79
C GLU A 335 11.46 -8.19 9.03
N ARG A 336 10.27 -8.75 8.87
CA ARG A 336 10.06 -10.09 8.28
C ARG A 336 10.11 -10.13 6.76
N MET A 337 10.04 -9.00 6.09
CA MET A 337 10.33 -8.88 4.65
C MET A 337 11.70 -8.23 4.52
N GLY A 338 12.59 -8.84 3.73
CA GLY A 338 13.97 -8.38 3.57
C GLY A 338 14.09 -6.87 3.30
N ALA A 339 15.28 -6.30 3.53
CA ALA A 339 15.58 -4.87 3.49
C ALA A 339 15.17 -4.11 2.19
N ASP A 340 14.69 -4.82 1.15
CA ASP A 340 14.33 -4.29 -0.16
C ASP A 340 12.82 -4.02 -0.36
N SER A 341 11.95 -4.26 0.63
CA SER A 341 10.51 -4.02 0.46
C SER A 341 10.14 -2.58 0.77
N ASP A 342 9.66 -1.82 -0.22
CA ASP A 342 9.12 -0.47 -0.04
C ASP A 342 7.71 -0.52 0.59
N LEU A 343 7.66 -0.69 1.92
CA LEU A 343 6.40 -0.72 2.69
C LEU A 343 5.58 0.57 2.54
N PRO A 344 6.16 1.79 2.57
CA PRO A 344 5.43 3.02 2.28
C PRO A 344 4.71 3.01 0.94
N ALA A 345 5.35 2.53 -0.14
CA ALA A 345 4.72 2.41 -1.45
C ALA A 345 3.60 1.37 -1.47
N LEU A 346 3.77 0.22 -0.77
CA LEU A 346 2.71 -0.77 -0.62
C LEU A 346 1.46 -0.17 0.04
N TYR A 347 1.62 0.56 1.16
CA TYR A 347 0.49 1.20 1.85
C TYR A 347 -0.13 2.32 1.00
N GLY A 348 0.67 3.01 0.18
CA GLY A 348 0.19 3.95 -0.84
C GLY A 348 -0.72 3.27 -1.88
N ARG A 349 -0.32 2.10 -2.39
CA ARG A 349 -1.14 1.28 -3.30
C ARG A 349 -2.42 0.76 -2.66
N ILE A 350 -2.36 0.32 -1.39
CA ILE A 350 -3.57 -0.04 -0.61
C ILE A 350 -4.55 1.14 -0.59
N GLY A 351 -4.07 2.32 -0.25
CA GLY A 351 -4.90 3.52 -0.19
C GLY A 351 -5.48 3.94 -1.55
N ALA A 352 -4.71 3.82 -2.63
CA ALA A 352 -5.16 4.09 -3.99
C ALA A 352 -6.28 3.11 -4.39
N MET A 353 -6.06 1.82 -4.22
CA MET A 353 -7.04 0.76 -4.48
C MET A 353 -8.36 1.00 -3.73
N LEU A 354 -8.30 1.37 -2.45
CA LEU A 354 -9.50 1.67 -1.67
C LEU A 354 -10.27 2.86 -2.26
N ARG A 355 -9.60 3.98 -2.55
CA ARG A 355 -10.25 5.20 -3.08
C ARG A 355 -10.83 5.00 -4.48
N GLU A 356 -10.19 4.19 -5.32
CA GLU A 356 -10.59 4.01 -6.72
C GLU A 356 -11.68 2.95 -6.90
N ARG A 357 -11.62 1.87 -6.09
CA ARG A 357 -12.45 0.67 -6.34
C ARG A 357 -13.46 0.35 -5.24
N PHE A 358 -13.30 0.92 -4.04
CA PHE A 358 -14.14 0.61 -2.87
C PHE A 358 -14.81 1.85 -2.29
N LEU A 359 -15.18 2.81 -3.13
CA LEU A 359 -15.90 4.01 -2.69
C LEU A 359 -17.21 3.63 -2.03
N GLY A 360 -17.49 4.20 -0.85
CA GLY A 360 -18.67 3.89 -0.03
C GLY A 360 -18.53 2.68 0.88
N TRP A 361 -17.37 1.99 0.86
CA TRP A 361 -17.09 0.85 1.74
C TRP A 361 -16.48 1.28 3.08
N ARG A 362 -16.54 0.37 4.06
CA ARG A 362 -15.69 0.44 5.24
C ARG A 362 -14.40 -0.32 4.98
N ALA A 363 -13.29 0.14 5.60
CA ALA A 363 -12.04 -0.60 5.57
C ALA A 363 -11.44 -0.72 6.98
N ALA A 364 -10.81 -1.86 7.26
CA ALA A 364 -10.11 -2.16 8.50
C ALA A 364 -8.70 -2.66 8.17
N LEU A 365 -7.69 -1.93 8.61
CA LEU A 365 -6.28 -2.28 8.39
C LEU A 365 -5.63 -2.65 9.72
N PHE A 366 -5.10 -3.86 9.81
CA PHE A 366 -4.35 -4.35 10.97
C PHE A 366 -2.85 -4.26 10.72
N THR A 367 -2.11 -3.51 11.55
CA THR A 367 -0.68 -3.27 11.32
C THR A 367 0.12 -3.14 12.61
N GLY A 368 1.33 -3.66 12.63
CA GLY A 368 2.32 -3.44 13.70
C GLY A 368 3.09 -2.12 13.55
N ASN A 369 2.93 -1.43 12.41
CA ASN A 369 3.52 -0.10 12.20
C ASN A 369 2.44 0.90 11.78
N PRO A 370 1.81 1.60 12.73
CA PRO A 370 0.72 2.53 12.45
C PRO A 370 1.14 3.75 11.62
N ASP A 371 2.42 4.10 11.58
CA ASP A 371 2.93 5.20 10.77
C ASP A 371 2.79 4.91 9.27
N LEU A 372 2.88 3.65 8.87
CA LEU A 372 2.61 3.22 7.49
C LEU A 372 1.17 3.54 7.05
N GLY A 373 0.20 3.50 7.97
CA GLY A 373 -1.18 3.90 7.68
C GLY A 373 -1.34 5.33 7.16
N LYS A 374 -0.40 6.22 7.47
CA LYS A 374 -0.40 7.61 6.97
C LYS A 374 -0.18 7.70 5.45
N HIS A 375 0.47 6.69 4.86
CA HIS A 375 0.72 6.63 3.41
C HIS A 375 -0.52 6.24 2.59
N MET A 376 -1.58 5.74 3.23
CA MET A 376 -2.80 5.34 2.53
C MET A 376 -3.59 6.52 1.94
N GLY A 377 -3.33 7.75 2.38
CA GLY A 377 -4.11 8.91 1.95
C GLY A 377 -5.58 8.87 2.42
N LEU A 378 -5.84 8.18 3.53
CA LEU A 378 -7.13 8.08 4.20
C LEU A 378 -6.98 8.44 5.68
N ARG A 379 -7.95 9.16 6.25
CA ARG A 379 -8.00 9.46 7.68
C ARG A 379 -8.69 8.32 8.42
N ALA A 380 -8.01 7.74 9.41
CA ALA A 380 -8.63 6.74 10.27
C ALA A 380 -9.72 7.40 11.15
N ARG A 381 -10.91 6.79 11.15
CA ARG A 381 -12.05 7.21 11.99
C ARG A 381 -11.87 6.77 13.43
N ARG A 382 -11.36 5.55 13.62
CA ARG A 382 -11.17 4.91 14.92
C ARG A 382 -9.93 4.03 14.89
N THR A 383 -9.31 3.82 16.06
CA THR A 383 -8.14 2.95 16.20
C THR A 383 -8.30 2.10 17.44
N HIS A 384 -8.06 0.79 17.31
CA HIS A 384 -7.98 -0.13 18.45
C HIS A 384 -6.55 -0.64 18.60
N ARG A 385 -6.12 -0.79 19.85
CA ARG A 385 -4.84 -1.41 20.20
C ARG A 385 -5.04 -2.91 20.37
N LEU A 386 -4.24 -3.73 19.72
CA LEU A 386 -4.29 -5.19 19.76
C LEU A 386 -2.86 -5.75 19.81
N PHE A 387 -2.73 -7.06 20.02
CA PHE A 387 -1.43 -7.73 20.06
C PHE A 387 -1.42 -8.95 19.15
N ASN A 388 -0.39 -9.05 18.29
CA ASN A 388 -0.10 -10.27 17.53
C ASN A 388 1.13 -10.95 18.15
N GLY A 389 0.89 -11.87 19.08
CA GLY A 389 1.93 -12.40 19.95
C GLY A 389 2.54 -11.27 20.81
N PRO A 390 3.86 -11.07 20.81
CA PRO A 390 4.50 -9.97 21.55
C PRO A 390 4.38 -8.62 20.86
N ILE A 391 4.01 -8.56 19.58
CA ILE A 391 4.00 -7.33 18.76
C ILE A 391 2.75 -6.52 19.06
N GLU A 392 2.93 -5.26 19.48
CA GLU A 392 1.83 -4.31 19.58
C GLU A 392 1.40 -3.88 18.18
N CYS A 393 0.11 -4.01 17.91
CA CYS A 393 -0.49 -3.67 16.63
C CYS A 393 -1.63 -2.66 16.81
N ARG A 394 -2.00 -2.01 15.71
CA ARG A 394 -3.18 -1.14 15.63
C ARG A 394 -4.13 -1.66 14.55
N LEU A 395 -5.40 -1.66 14.89
CA LEU A 395 -6.48 -1.83 13.93
C LEU A 395 -7.03 -0.46 13.60
N LEU A 396 -6.79 0.00 12.38
CA LEU A 396 -7.22 1.30 11.87
C LEU A 396 -8.52 1.11 11.08
N HIS A 397 -9.55 1.88 11.41
CA HIS A 397 -10.84 1.87 10.74
C HIS A 397 -10.99 3.07 9.83
N PHE A 398 -11.45 2.87 8.61
CA PHE A 398 -11.64 3.89 7.61
C PHE A 398 -13.05 3.83 7.02
N GLU A 399 -13.61 5.00 6.75
CA GLU A 399 -14.74 5.18 5.84
C GLU A 399 -14.16 5.59 4.49
N VAL A 400 -14.42 4.83 3.43
CA VAL A 400 -13.87 5.09 2.11
C VAL A 400 -14.80 6.06 1.37
N THR A 401 -14.84 7.29 1.85
CA THR A 401 -15.61 8.38 1.23
C THR A 401 -14.73 9.62 1.08
N PRO A 402 -15.03 10.52 0.12
CA PRO A 402 -14.18 11.68 -0.17
C PRO A 402 -13.88 12.57 1.04
N GLU A 403 -14.78 12.64 2.02
CA GLU A 403 -14.61 13.44 3.24
C GLU A 403 -13.46 12.94 4.13
N TRP A 404 -13.13 11.65 4.03
CA TRP A 404 -12.07 10.99 4.78
C TRP A 404 -10.76 10.85 4.00
N PHE A 405 -10.76 11.27 2.72
CA PHE A 405 -9.52 11.26 1.95
C PHE A 405 -8.56 12.32 2.48
N VAL A 406 -7.34 11.91 2.73
CA VAL A 406 -6.23 12.82 3.01
C VAL A 406 -5.62 13.12 1.65
N SER A 407 -5.93 14.27 1.08
CA SER A 407 -5.12 14.76 -0.03
C SER A 407 -3.73 15.03 0.53
N ASN A 408 -2.69 14.44 -0.07
CA ASN A 408 -1.30 14.85 0.17
C ASN A 408 -1.07 16.30 -0.31
N ARG A 409 -2.08 16.91 -0.93
CA ARG A 409 -2.09 18.32 -1.33
C ARG A 409 -2.34 19.15 -0.07
N PRO A 410 -1.46 20.08 0.25
CA PRO A 410 -1.72 21.03 1.32
C PRO A 410 -3.02 21.77 0.99
N ARG A 411 -4.01 21.73 1.89
CA ARG A 411 -5.27 22.47 1.67
C ARG A 411 -4.97 23.96 1.57
N PRO A 412 -5.46 24.65 0.53
CA PRO A 412 -5.35 26.09 0.42
C PRO A 412 -5.88 26.79 1.66
N LEU A 413 -5.22 27.88 2.09
CA LEU A 413 -5.72 28.71 3.19
C LEU A 413 -6.78 29.68 2.67
N PRO A 414 -7.88 29.87 3.44
CA PRO A 414 -8.84 30.94 3.15
C PRO A 414 -8.16 32.31 3.10
N VAL A 415 -8.70 33.23 2.29
CA VAL A 415 -8.14 34.57 2.12
C VAL A 415 -7.96 35.32 3.44
N ALA A 416 -8.93 35.18 4.36
CA ALA A 416 -8.92 35.83 5.67
C ALA A 416 -7.79 35.34 6.61
N GLU A 417 -7.20 34.17 6.34
CA GLU A 417 -6.15 33.57 7.17
C GLU A 417 -4.74 33.74 6.56
N ARG A 418 -4.61 34.51 5.46
CA ARG A 418 -3.36 34.64 4.71
C ARG A 418 -2.49 35.76 5.26
N SER A 419 -1.18 35.57 5.17
CA SER A 419 -0.18 36.56 5.55
C SER A 419 -0.07 37.70 4.51
N PRO A 420 0.55 38.85 4.87
CA PRO A 420 0.89 39.91 3.92
C PRO A 420 1.73 39.40 2.72
N GLY A 421 2.57 38.38 2.94
CA GLY A 421 3.34 37.73 1.88
C GLY A 421 2.47 37.08 0.82
N ALA A 422 1.35 36.47 1.20
CA ALA A 422 0.39 35.88 0.26
C ALA A 422 -0.26 36.94 -0.64
N ILE A 423 -0.52 38.14 -0.12
CA ILE A 423 -1.00 39.29 -0.91
C ILE A 423 0.06 39.71 -1.94
N MET A 424 1.33 39.75 -1.54
CA MET A 424 2.44 40.03 -2.45
C MET A 424 2.53 39.00 -3.56
N LEU A 425 2.34 37.70 -3.25
CA LEU A 425 2.31 36.63 -4.25
C LEU A 425 1.14 36.81 -5.23
N ALA A 426 -0.06 37.10 -4.73
CA ALA A 426 -1.23 37.35 -5.57
C ALA A 426 -0.98 38.48 -6.54
N ASN A 427 -0.46 39.61 -6.08
CA ASN A 427 -0.09 40.77 -6.89
C ASN A 427 0.99 40.41 -7.93
N ARG A 428 1.98 39.58 -7.56
CA ARG A 428 3.04 39.13 -8.48
C ARG A 428 2.46 38.22 -9.57
N LEU A 429 1.62 37.25 -9.25
CA LEU A 429 0.97 36.38 -10.24
C LEU A 429 0.09 37.19 -11.20
N ALA A 430 -0.74 38.11 -10.69
CA ALA A 430 -1.60 38.97 -11.50
C ALA A 430 -0.76 39.87 -12.45
N LYS A 431 0.37 40.43 -11.95
CA LYS A 431 1.30 41.23 -12.76
C LYS A 431 1.92 40.39 -13.88
N ASN A 432 2.36 39.17 -13.57
CA ASN A 432 2.95 38.26 -14.56
C ASN A 432 1.92 37.85 -15.63
N LEU A 433 0.68 37.54 -15.25
CA LEU A 433 -0.42 37.25 -16.17
C LEU A 433 -0.63 38.41 -17.16
N LYS A 434 -0.70 39.64 -16.63
CA LYS A 434 -0.86 40.86 -17.45
C LYS A 434 0.33 41.10 -18.38
N HIS A 435 1.55 40.88 -17.88
CA HIS A 435 2.79 41.04 -18.65
C HIS A 435 2.84 40.05 -19.82
N LEU A 436 2.52 38.81 -19.61
CA LEU A 436 2.55 37.76 -20.62
C LEU A 436 1.36 37.80 -21.59
N ALA A 437 0.25 38.48 -21.25
CA ALA A 437 -1.01 38.41 -21.98
C ALA A 437 -0.90 38.81 -23.47
N LYS A 438 -0.21 39.93 -23.78
CA LYS A 438 -0.03 40.43 -25.17
C LYS A 438 0.75 39.43 -26.01
N TRP A 439 1.86 38.92 -25.48
CA TRP A 439 2.71 37.94 -26.13
C TRP A 439 1.94 36.63 -26.37
N ARG A 440 1.30 36.08 -25.35
CA ARG A 440 0.50 34.85 -25.44
C ARG A 440 -0.58 34.94 -26.52
N LYS A 441 -1.32 36.07 -26.54
CA LYS A 441 -2.37 36.29 -27.55
C LYS A 441 -1.78 36.42 -28.98
N ARG A 442 -0.66 37.11 -29.15
CA ARG A 442 0.00 37.29 -30.44
C ARG A 442 0.51 35.96 -31.01
N GLU A 443 1.11 35.12 -30.17
CA GLU A 443 1.78 33.89 -30.59
C GLU A 443 0.95 32.63 -30.33
N GLY A 444 -0.29 32.76 -29.85
CA GLY A 444 -1.17 31.63 -29.59
C GLY A 444 -0.65 30.67 -28.50
N VAL A 445 0.08 31.22 -27.51
CA VAL A 445 0.71 30.38 -26.44
C VAL A 445 -0.31 29.97 -25.41
N THR A 446 -0.48 28.66 -25.26
CA THR A 446 -1.43 28.04 -24.32
C THR A 446 -0.75 27.33 -23.15
N CYS A 447 0.52 26.96 -23.28
CA CYS A 447 1.31 26.32 -22.21
C CYS A 447 2.49 27.23 -21.85
N TYR A 448 2.55 27.74 -20.60
CA TYR A 448 3.57 28.74 -20.22
C TYR A 448 3.90 28.72 -18.74
N ARG A 449 5.11 29.18 -18.39
CA ARG A 449 5.52 29.40 -17.01
C ARG A 449 5.06 30.76 -16.52
N LEU A 450 4.17 30.78 -15.54
CA LEU A 450 3.65 32.02 -14.97
C LEU A 450 4.57 32.58 -13.88
N TYR A 451 5.20 31.72 -13.07
CA TYR A 451 5.96 32.09 -11.89
C TYR A 451 7.13 31.11 -11.68
N ASP A 452 8.29 31.61 -11.28
CA ASP A 452 9.50 30.83 -11.05
C ASP A 452 10.31 31.41 -9.88
N ALA A 453 9.84 31.16 -8.64
CA ALA A 453 10.46 31.66 -7.41
C ALA A 453 10.75 33.18 -7.41
N ASP A 454 9.86 33.99 -8.01
CA ASP A 454 10.02 35.45 -8.12
C ASP A 454 10.08 36.12 -6.71
N LEU A 455 9.53 35.50 -5.69
CA LEU A 455 9.58 35.92 -4.30
C LEU A 455 10.29 34.84 -3.48
N PRO A 456 11.33 35.19 -2.70
CA PRO A 456 12.13 34.21 -1.94
C PRO A 456 11.31 33.37 -0.96
N GLU A 457 10.24 33.95 -0.39
CA GLU A 457 9.38 33.25 0.57
C GLU A 457 8.48 32.18 -0.07
N TYR A 458 8.24 32.26 -1.37
CA TYR A 458 7.42 31.33 -2.15
C TYR A 458 8.26 30.69 -3.25
N ALA A 459 9.04 29.69 -2.85
CA ALA A 459 9.94 28.95 -3.75
C ALA A 459 9.13 27.94 -4.60
N LEU A 460 8.30 28.47 -5.52
CA LEU A 460 7.42 27.70 -6.40
C LEU A 460 7.76 27.96 -7.85
N ALA A 461 7.59 26.94 -8.69
CA ALA A 461 7.38 27.12 -10.14
C ALA A 461 5.90 26.86 -10.45
N VAL A 462 5.28 27.71 -11.25
CA VAL A 462 3.86 27.59 -11.63
C VAL A 462 3.76 27.61 -13.14
N ASP A 463 3.41 26.46 -13.71
CA ASP A 463 3.17 26.26 -15.13
C ASP A 463 1.67 26.15 -15.40
N VAL A 464 1.19 26.87 -16.40
CA VAL A 464 -0.22 26.91 -16.81
C VAL A 464 -0.36 26.23 -18.17
N TYR A 465 -1.34 25.34 -18.28
CA TYR A 465 -1.70 24.62 -19.50
C TYR A 465 -3.16 24.92 -19.82
N GLU A 466 -3.41 25.62 -20.93
CA GLU A 466 -4.74 25.99 -21.38
C GLU A 466 -5.16 25.07 -22.54
N GLY A 467 -6.28 24.40 -22.39
CA GLY A 467 -6.95 23.55 -23.35
C GLY A 467 -8.46 23.73 -23.21
N ASP A 468 -9.23 22.64 -23.27
CA ASP A 468 -10.67 22.66 -22.96
C ASP A 468 -10.93 23.08 -21.51
N ARG A 469 -9.95 22.85 -20.65
CA ARG A 469 -9.87 23.29 -19.25
C ARG A 469 -8.48 23.87 -18.99
N ARG A 470 -8.40 24.73 -17.98
CA ARG A 470 -7.11 25.23 -17.50
C ARG A 470 -6.56 24.29 -16.42
N PHE A 471 -5.36 23.78 -16.65
CA PHE A 471 -4.61 23.01 -15.66
C PHE A 471 -3.41 23.79 -15.16
N VAL A 472 -3.05 23.60 -13.91
CA VAL A 472 -1.89 24.23 -13.28
C VAL A 472 -0.99 23.15 -12.70
N HIS A 473 0.27 23.19 -13.09
CA HIS A 473 1.32 22.36 -12.50
C HIS A 473 2.18 23.23 -11.60
N ALA A 474 2.05 23.06 -10.28
CA ALA A 474 2.81 23.77 -9.27
C ALA A 474 3.91 22.87 -8.72
N GLN A 475 5.16 23.31 -8.79
CA GLN A 475 6.30 22.60 -8.22
C GLN A 475 6.91 23.44 -7.09
N GLU A 476 7.07 22.84 -5.90
CA GLU A 476 7.81 23.44 -4.81
C GLU A 476 9.30 23.10 -4.94
N TYR A 477 10.15 24.11 -4.89
CA TYR A 477 11.57 23.88 -4.66
C TYR A 477 11.79 23.59 -3.18
N GLU A 478 12.45 22.47 -2.86
CA GLU A 478 12.69 22.05 -1.48
C GLU A 478 13.33 23.21 -0.66
N ALA A 479 12.66 23.54 0.46
CA ALA A 479 13.13 24.61 1.33
C ALA A 479 14.50 24.25 1.93
N PRO A 480 15.43 25.20 2.04
CA PRO A 480 16.69 24.98 2.74
C PRO A 480 16.44 24.47 4.17
N ALA A 481 17.36 23.63 4.68
CA ALA A 481 17.26 23.05 6.03
C ALA A 481 17.22 24.12 7.17
N THR A 482 17.54 25.37 6.86
CA THR A 482 17.49 26.52 7.78
C THR A 482 16.07 27.08 8.00
N ILE A 483 15.09 26.68 7.18
CA ILE A 483 13.70 27.15 7.28
C ILE A 483 12.89 26.16 8.11
N ASP A 484 12.14 26.67 9.11
CA ASP A 484 11.21 25.85 9.91
C ASP A 484 10.22 25.12 8.98
N PRO A 485 10.13 23.78 9.06
CA PRO A 485 9.20 23.00 8.24
C PRO A 485 7.72 23.37 8.40
N ARG A 486 7.32 23.94 9.56
CA ARG A 486 5.96 24.44 9.78
C ARG A 486 5.70 25.70 8.98
N GLN A 487 6.68 26.59 8.93
CA GLN A 487 6.60 27.84 8.18
C GLN A 487 6.63 27.56 6.66
N ALA A 488 7.48 26.66 6.20
CA ALA A 488 7.49 26.22 4.79
C ALA A 488 6.13 25.65 4.37
N ARG A 489 5.54 24.79 5.19
CA ARG A 489 4.21 24.21 4.96
C ARG A 489 3.09 25.27 4.93
N LEU A 490 3.16 26.28 5.82
CA LEU A 490 2.19 27.37 5.85
C LEU A 490 2.25 28.18 4.54
N ARG A 491 3.44 28.60 4.13
CA ARG A 491 3.69 29.34 2.89
C ARG A 491 3.22 28.58 1.65
N LEU A 492 3.47 27.27 1.62
CA LEU A 492 2.97 26.42 0.53
C LEU A 492 1.44 26.43 0.45
N ARG A 493 0.75 26.27 1.58
CA ARG A 493 -0.73 26.32 1.64
C ARG A 493 -1.28 27.67 1.22
N GLU A 494 -0.65 28.77 1.63
CA GLU A 494 -0.97 30.12 1.15
C GLU A 494 -0.77 30.23 -0.34
N GLY A 495 0.38 29.77 -0.84
CA GLY A 495 0.73 29.80 -2.27
C GLY A 495 -0.28 29.08 -3.14
N LEU A 496 -0.68 27.87 -2.77
CA LEU A 496 -1.68 27.11 -3.51
C LEU A 496 -3.06 27.79 -3.50
N GLY A 497 -3.47 28.37 -2.37
CA GLY A 497 -4.71 29.13 -2.28
C GLY A 497 -4.71 30.39 -3.13
N VAL A 498 -3.58 31.10 -3.19
CA VAL A 498 -3.40 32.27 -4.07
C VAL A 498 -3.41 31.88 -5.56
N ILE A 499 -2.75 30.77 -5.92
CA ILE A 499 -2.76 30.25 -7.29
C ILE A 499 -4.20 29.93 -7.72
N GLN A 500 -4.94 29.25 -6.88
CA GLN A 500 -6.33 28.89 -7.13
C GLN A 500 -7.21 30.11 -7.40
N GLU A 501 -7.08 31.14 -6.58
CA GLU A 501 -7.87 32.37 -6.69
C GLU A 501 -7.48 33.19 -7.93
N VAL A 502 -6.18 33.48 -8.10
CA VAL A 502 -5.70 34.35 -9.20
C VAL A 502 -5.90 33.73 -10.58
N LEU A 503 -5.82 32.40 -10.67
CA LEU A 503 -6.01 31.67 -11.92
C LEU A 503 -7.45 31.19 -12.13
N GLU A 504 -8.32 31.37 -11.14
CA GLU A 504 -9.73 30.94 -11.18
C GLU A 504 -9.88 29.47 -11.56
N VAL A 505 -9.04 28.59 -10.94
CA VAL A 505 -9.03 27.15 -11.21
C VAL A 505 -9.56 26.37 -10.02
N PRO A 506 -10.41 25.33 -10.21
CA PRO A 506 -10.83 24.45 -9.13
C PRO A 506 -9.67 23.58 -8.66
N ASP A 507 -9.72 23.13 -7.41
CA ASP A 507 -8.67 22.33 -6.75
C ASP A 507 -8.25 21.09 -7.56
N GLY A 508 -9.20 20.41 -8.19
CA GLY A 508 -8.95 19.24 -9.03
C GLY A 508 -8.15 19.52 -10.33
N GLN A 509 -7.90 20.79 -10.67
CA GLN A 509 -7.11 21.19 -11.84
C GLN A 509 -5.73 21.73 -11.47
N ILE A 510 -5.37 21.74 -10.20
CA ILE A 510 -4.03 22.11 -9.71
C ILE A 510 -3.30 20.82 -9.34
N PHE A 511 -2.20 20.52 -10.01
CA PHE A 511 -1.32 19.39 -9.73
C PHE A 511 -0.08 19.90 -9.03
N PHE A 512 0.17 19.36 -7.84
CA PHE A 512 1.28 19.78 -6.99
C PHE A 512 2.35 18.71 -6.87
N LYS A 513 3.63 19.10 -7.00
CA LYS A 513 4.79 18.23 -6.80
C LYS A 513 5.89 18.94 -6.03
N VAL A 514 6.69 18.17 -5.28
CA VAL A 514 7.89 18.68 -4.60
C VAL A 514 9.11 18.30 -5.43
N ARG A 515 9.89 19.28 -5.86
CA ARG A 515 11.13 19.09 -6.59
C ARG A 515 12.30 19.01 -5.60
N ARG A 516 12.65 17.80 -5.23
CA ARG A 516 13.84 17.53 -4.40
C ARG A 516 15.09 17.49 -5.25
N GLN A 517 16.24 17.87 -4.66
CA GLN A 517 17.54 17.61 -5.31
C GLN A 517 17.74 16.09 -5.36
N GLN A 518 17.50 15.51 -6.52
CA GLN A 518 17.66 14.08 -6.72
C GLN A 518 19.13 13.76 -7.01
N LYS A 519 19.68 12.80 -6.26
CA LYS A 519 20.99 12.21 -6.56
C LYS A 519 20.74 10.85 -7.23
N GLY A 520 21.17 10.69 -8.49
CA GLY A 520 21.16 9.41 -9.19
C GLY A 520 19.86 9.06 -9.95
N LYS A 521 19.43 7.81 -9.94
CA LYS A 521 18.40 7.22 -10.79
C LYS A 521 16.95 7.70 -10.57
N ALA A 522 16.69 8.43 -9.50
CA ALA A 522 15.34 8.82 -9.08
C ALA A 522 14.63 9.84 -10.02
N GLN A 523 15.33 10.41 -10.98
CA GLN A 523 14.77 11.41 -11.92
C GLN A 523 13.73 10.83 -12.89
N TYR A 524 13.76 9.52 -13.13
CA TYR A 524 12.90 8.81 -14.08
C TYR A 524 11.91 7.85 -13.40
N GLU A 525 11.79 7.92 -12.07
CA GLU A 525 10.85 7.09 -11.32
C GLU A 525 9.41 7.55 -11.57
N ARG A 526 8.54 6.56 -11.79
CA ARG A 526 7.11 6.76 -11.91
C ARG A 526 6.53 7.03 -10.53
N LEU A 527 5.89 8.19 -10.34
CA LEU A 527 5.33 8.63 -9.06
C LEU A 527 3.93 8.05 -8.79
N ALA A 528 3.18 7.74 -9.85
CA ALA A 528 1.86 7.14 -9.81
C ALA A 528 1.61 6.32 -11.09
N GLU A 529 0.50 5.61 -11.13
CA GLU A 529 0.08 4.77 -12.27
C GLU A 529 -1.35 5.12 -12.73
N SER A 530 -1.69 6.42 -12.75
CA SER A 530 -3.02 6.88 -13.15
C SER A 530 -3.31 6.63 -14.64
N GLY A 531 -2.27 6.72 -15.47
CA GLY A 531 -2.41 6.65 -16.92
C GLY A 531 -3.19 7.83 -17.53
N HIS A 532 -3.46 8.88 -16.75
CA HIS A 532 -4.25 10.03 -17.21
C HIS A 532 -3.39 10.99 -18.02
N PHE A 533 -3.67 11.05 -19.32
CA PHE A 533 -3.07 12.01 -20.24
C PHE A 533 -4.06 13.11 -20.58
N HIS A 534 -3.55 14.33 -20.62
CA HIS A 534 -4.31 15.53 -21.02
C HIS A 534 -3.76 16.09 -22.33
N GLU A 535 -4.65 16.42 -23.25
CA GLU A 535 -4.27 17.05 -24.50
C GLU A 535 -4.04 18.55 -24.29
N VAL A 536 -2.90 19.04 -24.79
CA VAL A 536 -2.55 20.46 -24.82
C VAL A 536 -2.09 20.86 -26.22
N ARG A 537 -2.04 22.18 -26.49
CA ARG A 537 -1.59 22.69 -27.79
C ARG A 537 -0.33 23.50 -27.62
N GLU A 538 0.57 23.37 -28.59
CA GLU A 538 1.73 24.27 -28.76
C GLU A 538 1.83 24.64 -30.23
N GLY A 539 1.46 25.88 -30.55
CA GLY A 539 1.27 26.28 -31.93
C GLY A 539 0.21 25.42 -32.64
N ALA A 540 0.56 24.87 -33.79
CA ALA A 540 -0.30 23.95 -34.55
C ALA A 540 -0.25 22.49 -34.07
N CYS A 541 0.61 22.16 -33.10
CA CYS A 541 0.81 20.81 -32.59
C CYS A 541 -0.11 20.49 -31.42
N ARG A 542 -0.63 19.25 -31.39
CA ARG A 542 -1.37 18.64 -30.26
C ARG A 542 -0.41 17.72 -29.52
N LEU A 543 -0.30 17.88 -28.21
CA LEU A 543 0.63 17.12 -27.40
C LEU A 543 -0.08 16.58 -26.17
N LEU A 544 0.30 15.41 -25.71
CA LEU A 544 -0.17 14.81 -24.47
C LEU A 544 0.76 15.20 -23.32
N VAL A 545 0.20 15.59 -22.20
CA VAL A 545 0.91 15.81 -20.94
C VAL A 545 0.32 14.93 -19.84
N ASN A 546 1.14 14.54 -18.87
CA ASN A 546 0.72 13.79 -17.69
C ASN A 546 1.16 14.54 -16.44
N PHE A 547 0.20 14.96 -15.61
CA PHE A 547 0.46 15.75 -14.41
C PHE A 547 0.67 14.90 -13.16
N GLU A 548 0.38 13.60 -13.20
CA GLU A 548 0.30 12.74 -12.02
C GLU A 548 1.44 11.74 -11.92
N ASP A 549 1.72 11.01 -13.01
CA ASP A 549 2.56 9.81 -12.97
C ASP A 549 4.06 10.07 -12.97
N TYR A 550 4.51 11.22 -13.48
CA TYR A 550 5.92 11.54 -13.64
C TYR A 550 6.26 12.86 -12.96
N LEU A 551 7.53 13.08 -12.63
CA LEU A 551 7.97 14.35 -12.03
C LEU A 551 7.75 15.52 -13.01
N ASP A 552 8.15 15.35 -14.27
CA ASP A 552 7.93 16.30 -15.35
C ASP A 552 6.63 15.97 -16.11
N THR A 553 6.04 16.95 -16.74
CA THR A 553 4.73 16.82 -17.42
C THR A 553 4.81 16.15 -18.79
N GLY A 554 6.00 15.83 -19.29
CA GLY A 554 6.23 15.34 -20.66
C GLY A 554 6.43 16.45 -21.69
N LEU A 555 6.35 17.71 -21.31
CA LEU A 555 6.57 18.87 -22.19
C LEU A 555 7.44 19.93 -21.50
N PHE A 556 8.68 20.08 -21.93
CA PHE A 556 9.58 21.13 -21.44
C PHE A 556 9.23 22.49 -22.09
N LEU A 557 8.65 23.39 -21.29
CA LEU A 557 8.13 24.68 -21.80
C LEU A 557 9.22 25.65 -22.23
N ASP A 558 10.41 25.57 -21.66
CA ASP A 558 11.58 26.38 -22.03
C ASP A 558 12.11 26.06 -23.41
N HIS A 559 11.83 24.88 -23.96
CA HIS A 559 12.19 24.48 -25.33
C HIS A 559 11.13 24.83 -26.38
N ARG A 560 10.07 25.56 -26.04
CA ARG A 560 8.99 25.93 -26.98
C ARG A 560 9.54 26.62 -28.23
N THR A 561 10.33 27.68 -28.07
CA THR A 561 10.90 28.44 -29.20
C THR A 561 11.87 27.59 -30.01
N THR A 562 12.67 26.73 -29.36
CA THR A 562 13.54 25.76 -30.04
C THR A 562 12.71 24.82 -30.93
N ARG A 563 11.60 24.26 -30.42
CA ARG A 563 10.72 23.38 -31.20
C ARG A 563 10.07 24.10 -32.40
N LEU A 564 9.67 25.36 -32.26
CA LEU A 564 9.15 26.17 -33.37
C LEU A 564 10.22 26.35 -34.44
N VAL A 565 11.45 26.71 -34.07
CA VAL A 565 12.60 26.84 -34.99
C VAL A 565 12.89 25.52 -35.69
N LEU A 566 12.82 24.38 -34.97
CA LEU A 566 12.98 23.05 -35.60
C LEU A 566 11.88 22.79 -36.63
N GLY A 567 10.62 23.16 -36.35
CA GLY A 567 9.53 23.06 -37.29
C GLY A 567 9.79 23.89 -38.58
N GLU A 568 10.26 25.14 -38.46
CA GLU A 568 10.60 25.95 -39.59
C GLU A 568 11.76 25.42 -40.44
N LEU A 569 12.79 24.86 -39.78
CA LEU A 569 13.99 24.32 -40.43
C LEU A 569 13.75 22.92 -41.05
N ALA A 570 12.70 22.20 -40.65
CA ALA A 570 12.46 20.80 -41.02
C ALA A 570 11.96 20.62 -42.47
N ARG A 571 11.43 21.68 -43.09
CA ARG A 571 10.79 21.61 -44.43
C ARG A 571 11.72 21.02 -45.48
N GLY A 572 11.26 19.91 -46.08
CA GLY A 572 12.02 19.21 -47.13
C GLY A 572 13.28 18.48 -46.64
N ARG A 573 13.45 18.28 -45.33
CA ARG A 573 14.62 17.63 -44.71
C ARG A 573 14.24 16.36 -44.00
N ARG A 574 15.13 15.38 -43.93
CA ARG A 574 15.04 14.24 -43.00
C ARG A 574 15.46 14.73 -41.63
N PHE A 575 14.61 14.52 -40.62
CA PHE A 575 14.82 14.95 -39.25
C PHE A 575 15.24 13.83 -38.33
N LEU A 576 16.27 14.03 -37.53
CA LEU A 576 16.71 13.15 -36.46
C LEU A 576 16.56 13.84 -35.10
N ASN A 577 15.91 13.16 -34.17
CA ASN A 577 15.75 13.61 -32.77
C ASN A 577 16.48 12.60 -31.85
N LEU A 578 17.59 13.03 -31.27
CA LEU A 578 18.38 12.23 -30.33
C LEU A 578 18.05 12.66 -28.90
N PHE A 579 17.91 11.67 -27.99
CA PHE A 579 17.33 11.85 -26.67
C PHE A 579 15.90 12.38 -26.75
N ALA A 580 15.10 11.67 -27.55
CA ALA A 580 13.85 12.19 -28.10
C ALA A 580 12.75 12.45 -27.06
N TYR A 581 12.87 11.85 -25.85
CA TYR A 581 11.90 11.97 -24.77
C TYR A 581 10.47 11.65 -25.27
N THR A 582 9.49 12.53 -25.06
CA THR A 582 8.09 12.34 -25.50
C THR A 582 7.85 12.69 -26.97
N GLY A 583 8.91 12.95 -27.74
CA GLY A 583 8.85 13.21 -29.17
C GLY A 583 8.24 14.56 -29.57
N ALA A 584 8.10 15.51 -28.64
CA ALA A 584 7.51 16.82 -28.96
C ALA A 584 8.24 17.55 -30.09
N ALA A 585 9.59 17.50 -30.13
CA ALA A 585 10.38 18.06 -31.22
C ALA A 585 10.11 17.37 -32.57
N SER A 586 9.92 16.07 -32.56
CA SER A 586 9.58 15.27 -33.75
C SER A 586 8.19 15.61 -34.28
N VAL A 587 7.22 15.90 -33.41
CA VAL A 587 5.90 16.39 -33.83
C VAL A 587 5.99 17.76 -34.53
N HIS A 588 6.78 18.68 -33.97
CA HIS A 588 7.01 20.01 -34.59
C HIS A 588 7.70 19.88 -35.94
N ALA A 589 8.73 19.06 -36.07
CA ALA A 589 9.41 18.81 -37.34
C ALA A 589 8.46 18.16 -38.38
N ALA A 590 7.64 17.23 -37.96
CA ALA A 590 6.62 16.62 -38.81
C ALA A 590 5.61 17.61 -39.34
N ARG A 591 5.08 18.49 -38.47
CA ARG A 591 4.17 19.60 -38.87
C ARG A 591 4.85 20.64 -39.73
N GLY A 592 6.17 20.81 -39.59
CA GLY A 592 7.02 21.64 -40.42
C GLY A 592 7.40 21.03 -41.77
N GLU A 593 6.68 20.01 -42.25
CA GLU A 593 6.87 19.36 -43.53
C GLU A 593 8.25 18.66 -43.70
N ALA A 594 8.75 18.03 -42.61
CA ALA A 594 9.90 17.14 -42.74
C ALA A 594 9.60 16.00 -43.71
N LEU A 595 10.59 15.50 -44.45
CA LEU A 595 10.44 14.32 -45.32
C LEU A 595 10.20 13.05 -44.54
N SER A 596 10.81 12.92 -43.35
CA SER A 596 10.64 11.86 -42.39
C SER A 596 11.18 12.28 -41.03
N THR A 597 10.75 11.63 -39.97
CA THR A 597 11.33 11.79 -38.63
C THR A 597 11.85 10.47 -38.09
N THR A 598 13.05 10.50 -37.48
CA THR A 598 13.62 9.40 -36.72
C THR A 598 13.83 9.89 -35.29
N SER A 599 13.24 9.22 -34.30
CA SER A 599 13.37 9.55 -32.87
C SER A 599 14.06 8.43 -32.14
N VAL A 600 15.16 8.72 -31.47
CA VAL A 600 15.98 7.72 -30.73
C VAL A 600 15.94 8.08 -29.26
N ASP A 601 15.57 7.12 -28.41
CA ASP A 601 15.59 7.23 -26.95
C ASP A 601 15.82 5.87 -26.31
N LEU A 602 16.45 5.85 -25.14
CA LEU A 602 16.70 4.62 -24.37
C LEU A 602 15.41 4.09 -23.71
N SER A 603 14.46 4.98 -23.40
CA SER A 603 13.24 4.69 -22.64
C SER A 603 12.11 4.25 -23.58
N ARG A 604 11.68 3.00 -23.43
CA ARG A 604 10.51 2.49 -24.12
C ARG A 604 9.24 3.29 -23.78
N THR A 605 9.06 3.65 -22.51
CA THR A 605 7.90 4.42 -22.05
C THR A 605 7.79 5.77 -22.73
N TYR A 606 8.92 6.47 -22.90
CA TYR A 606 8.92 7.77 -23.59
C TYR A 606 8.72 7.62 -25.10
N LEU A 607 9.22 6.57 -25.72
CA LEU A 607 8.94 6.28 -27.13
C LEU A 607 7.47 5.89 -27.37
N GLU A 608 6.84 5.16 -26.47
CA GLU A 608 5.39 4.89 -26.51
C GLU A 608 4.58 6.20 -26.40
N TRP A 609 5.05 7.14 -25.56
CA TRP A 609 4.45 8.47 -25.47
C TRP A 609 4.69 9.29 -26.75
N ALA A 610 5.89 9.24 -27.31
CA ALA A 610 6.22 9.88 -28.61
C ALA A 610 5.34 9.34 -29.73
N ALA A 611 5.10 8.01 -29.77
CA ALA A 611 4.18 7.39 -30.72
C ALA A 611 2.76 7.97 -30.64
N ARG A 612 2.25 8.12 -29.41
CA ARG A 612 0.91 8.73 -29.17
C ARG A 612 0.88 10.19 -29.62
N ASN A 613 1.92 10.97 -29.31
CA ASN A 613 2.03 12.37 -29.74
C ASN A 613 2.07 12.51 -31.27
N LEU A 614 2.82 11.67 -31.97
CA LEU A 614 2.88 11.64 -33.42
C LEU A 614 1.52 11.24 -34.01
N ALA A 615 0.92 10.14 -33.51
CA ALA A 615 -0.38 9.65 -33.96
C ALA A 615 -1.50 10.68 -33.77
N LEU A 616 -1.48 11.40 -32.64
CA LEU A 616 -2.42 12.48 -32.33
C LEU A 616 -2.41 13.60 -33.39
N ASN A 617 -1.27 13.78 -34.08
CA ASN A 617 -1.10 14.75 -35.15
C ASN A 617 -1.20 14.16 -36.56
N GLY A 618 -1.54 12.88 -36.69
CA GLY A 618 -1.71 12.19 -37.98
C GLY A 618 -0.44 11.60 -38.57
N PHE A 619 0.63 11.45 -37.77
CA PHE A 619 1.91 10.88 -38.22
C PHE A 619 2.11 9.48 -37.67
N ALA A 620 2.53 8.56 -38.53
CA ALA A 620 2.70 7.16 -38.16
C ALA A 620 3.86 6.47 -38.94
N PRO A 621 4.36 5.33 -38.50
CA PRO A 621 5.31 4.53 -39.27
C PRO A 621 4.75 4.16 -40.67
N PRO A 622 5.63 3.99 -41.68
CA PRO A 622 7.10 4.07 -41.61
C PRO A 622 7.66 5.50 -41.69
N TRP A 623 6.82 6.51 -41.90
CA TRP A 623 7.25 7.88 -42.05
C TRP A 623 7.85 8.48 -40.75
N ALA A 624 7.32 8.07 -39.58
CA ALA A 624 7.82 8.41 -38.26
C ALA A 624 8.45 7.19 -37.59
N GLU A 625 9.76 7.08 -37.65
CA GLU A 625 10.53 5.98 -37.08
C GLU A 625 10.83 6.25 -35.61
N LEU A 626 10.61 5.23 -34.74
CA LEU A 626 10.93 5.27 -33.32
C LEU A 626 11.92 4.16 -33.01
N VAL A 627 13.07 4.52 -32.45
CA VAL A 627 14.19 3.56 -32.21
C VAL A 627 14.50 3.54 -30.72
N GLN A 628 14.32 2.39 -30.07
CA GLN A 628 14.77 2.19 -28.71
C GLN A 628 16.24 1.80 -28.71
N ALA A 629 17.12 2.74 -28.41
CA ALA A 629 18.57 2.52 -28.37
C ALA A 629 19.25 3.52 -27.42
N ASP A 630 20.47 3.18 -27.00
CA ASP A 630 21.40 4.15 -26.42
C ASP A 630 21.81 5.13 -27.53
N CYS A 631 21.52 6.43 -27.34
CA CYS A 631 21.80 7.44 -28.34
C CYS A 631 23.29 7.54 -28.69
N LEU A 632 24.19 7.38 -27.71
CA LEU A 632 25.64 7.45 -27.95
C LEU A 632 26.09 6.31 -28.87
N GLN A 633 25.69 5.10 -28.56
CA GLN A 633 26.02 3.90 -29.37
C GLN A 633 25.34 3.97 -30.73
N TRP A 634 24.07 4.40 -30.78
CA TRP A 634 23.32 4.49 -32.02
C TRP A 634 23.95 5.46 -33.02
N VAL A 635 24.44 6.61 -32.53
CA VAL A 635 25.16 7.59 -33.34
C VAL A 635 26.43 6.99 -33.95
N GLN A 636 27.23 6.26 -33.15
CA GLN A 636 28.43 5.59 -33.64
C GLN A 636 28.13 4.51 -34.68
N ASP A 637 27.11 3.67 -34.45
CA ASP A 637 26.75 2.55 -35.33
C ASP A 637 26.19 3.00 -36.67
N ASN A 638 25.60 4.20 -36.74
CA ASN A 638 24.96 4.75 -37.93
C ASN A 638 25.80 5.85 -38.63
N GLY A 639 26.91 6.27 -38.05
CA GLY A 639 27.86 7.24 -38.63
C GLY A 639 28.26 6.83 -40.06
N GLY A 640 28.16 7.77 -41.04
CA GLY A 640 28.44 7.51 -42.41
C GLY A 640 27.40 6.67 -43.21
N ARG A 641 26.50 5.96 -42.52
CA ARG A 641 25.49 5.05 -43.15
C ARG A 641 24.14 5.77 -43.36
N ARG A 642 23.78 6.64 -42.46
CA ARG A 642 22.53 7.44 -42.55
C ARG A 642 22.88 8.93 -42.61
N ARG A 643 22.02 9.72 -43.26
CA ARG A 643 22.19 11.18 -43.37
C ARG A 643 20.88 11.90 -43.11
N PHE A 644 20.97 13.02 -42.41
CA PHE A 644 19.84 13.86 -42.03
C PHE A 644 20.12 15.31 -42.32
N GLY A 645 19.13 16.01 -42.87
CA GLY A 645 19.25 17.45 -43.16
C GLY A 645 19.04 18.33 -41.94
N LEU A 646 18.36 17.81 -40.89
CA LEU A 646 18.19 18.49 -39.61
C LEU A 646 18.33 17.49 -38.48
N ILE A 647 19.17 17.81 -37.51
CA ILE A 647 19.36 16.99 -36.30
C ILE A 647 19.09 17.84 -35.08
N PHE A 648 18.28 17.34 -34.12
CA PHE A 648 18.14 17.90 -32.79
C PHE A 648 18.81 16.94 -31.78
N LEU A 649 19.73 17.51 -31.00
CA LEU A 649 20.54 16.78 -30.02
C LEU A 649 20.41 17.46 -28.65
N ASP A 650 19.65 16.87 -27.74
CA ASP A 650 19.36 17.41 -26.42
C ASP A 650 19.68 16.40 -25.31
N PRO A 651 20.96 16.12 -25.06
CA PRO A 651 21.39 15.12 -24.10
C PRO A 651 21.09 15.55 -22.65
N PRO A 652 20.85 14.60 -21.73
CA PRO A 652 20.74 14.89 -20.30
C PRO A 652 22.05 15.46 -19.75
N THR A 653 21.97 16.27 -18.68
CA THR A 653 23.17 16.82 -18.02
C THR A 653 24.10 15.72 -17.54
N PHE A 654 23.54 14.63 -17.01
CA PHE A 654 24.28 13.47 -16.49
C PHE A 654 23.44 12.20 -16.66
N SER A 655 24.07 11.07 -17.03
CA SER A 655 23.40 9.79 -17.14
C SER A 655 24.26 8.63 -16.63
N THR A 656 23.65 7.69 -15.86
CA THR A 656 24.26 6.48 -15.30
C THR A 656 23.37 5.26 -15.54
N SER A 657 22.83 5.07 -16.74
CA SER A 657 21.95 3.92 -17.02
C SER A 657 22.74 2.60 -16.95
N LYS A 658 22.11 1.53 -16.39
CA LYS A 658 22.65 0.16 -16.44
C LYS A 658 22.78 -0.40 -17.86
N ARG A 659 22.14 0.25 -18.84
CA ARG A 659 22.16 -0.13 -20.26
C ARG A 659 23.18 0.69 -21.06
N MET A 660 23.93 1.58 -20.42
CA MET A 660 25.04 2.33 -21.03
C MET A 660 26.34 1.72 -20.55
N GLU A 661 27.30 1.58 -21.44
CA GLU A 661 28.70 1.28 -21.09
C GLU A 661 29.38 2.57 -20.62
N GLY A 662 29.26 2.90 -19.32
CA GLY A 662 29.89 4.06 -18.69
C GLY A 662 28.94 5.15 -18.18
N THR A 663 29.49 6.30 -17.82
CA THR A 663 28.75 7.49 -17.35
C THR A 663 28.89 8.59 -18.37
N PHE A 664 27.77 9.24 -18.71
CA PHE A 664 27.75 10.43 -19.57
C PHE A 664 27.66 11.70 -18.73
N ASP A 665 28.51 12.69 -19.05
CA ASP A 665 28.46 14.06 -18.51
C ASP A 665 28.54 15.05 -19.68
N VAL A 666 27.51 15.90 -19.84
CA VAL A 666 27.40 16.77 -21.01
C VAL A 666 28.57 17.75 -21.14
N GLN A 667 29.15 18.24 -20.04
CA GLN A 667 30.29 19.14 -20.10
C GLN A 667 31.56 18.43 -20.58
N ARG A 668 31.78 17.20 -20.13
CA ARG A 668 32.96 16.39 -20.50
C ARG A 668 32.84 15.85 -21.93
N ASP A 669 31.66 15.35 -22.30
CA ASP A 669 31.50 14.45 -23.43
C ASP A 669 30.88 15.11 -24.66
N HIS A 670 30.46 16.41 -24.58
CA HIS A 670 29.73 17.08 -25.67
C HIS A 670 30.51 17.20 -26.97
N VAL A 671 31.82 17.41 -26.95
CA VAL A 671 32.64 17.55 -28.14
C VAL A 671 32.61 16.25 -28.96
N ASP A 672 32.87 15.12 -28.34
CA ASP A 672 32.88 13.83 -29.02
C ASP A 672 31.47 13.44 -29.49
N LEU A 673 30.44 13.72 -28.68
CA LEU A 673 29.05 13.49 -29.08
C LEU A 673 28.65 14.34 -30.30
N ILE A 674 28.98 15.60 -30.31
CA ILE A 674 28.74 16.51 -31.46
C ILE A 674 29.51 16.01 -32.69
N ARG A 675 30.80 15.68 -32.55
CA ARG A 675 31.64 15.19 -33.64
C ARG A 675 31.07 13.94 -34.28
N ASN A 676 30.69 12.95 -33.47
CA ASN A 676 30.06 11.74 -33.96
C ASN A 676 28.70 12.00 -34.63
N THR A 677 27.89 12.94 -34.08
CA THR A 677 26.60 13.31 -34.65
C THR A 677 26.77 14.05 -36.02
N LEU A 678 27.85 14.82 -36.21
CA LEU A 678 28.17 15.44 -37.50
C LEU A 678 28.41 14.42 -38.62
N GLU A 679 28.80 13.19 -38.30
CA GLU A 679 28.90 12.09 -39.30
C GLU A 679 27.55 11.70 -39.89
N LEU A 680 26.45 12.02 -39.20
CA LEU A 680 25.07 11.79 -39.63
C LEU A 680 24.47 13.02 -40.34
N LEU A 681 25.20 14.15 -40.39
CA LEU A 681 24.68 15.39 -40.97
C LEU A 681 24.96 15.46 -42.49
N GLU A 682 23.94 15.85 -43.26
CA GLU A 682 24.07 16.18 -44.68
C GLU A 682 25.04 17.36 -44.88
N PRO A 683 25.64 17.54 -46.08
CA PRO A 683 26.58 18.60 -46.31
C PRO A 683 26.04 20.03 -46.02
N ASP A 684 24.78 20.28 -46.34
CA ASP A 684 24.01 21.51 -46.07
C ASP A 684 23.10 21.39 -44.86
N GLY A 685 23.31 20.33 -44.03
CA GLY A 685 22.49 20.04 -42.87
C GLY A 685 22.76 20.99 -41.69
N ILE A 686 21.81 21.00 -40.77
CA ILE A 686 21.83 21.82 -39.54
C ILE A 686 21.73 20.90 -38.35
N LEU A 687 22.65 21.03 -37.41
CA LEU A 687 22.58 20.42 -36.08
C LEU A 687 22.19 21.50 -35.07
N ILE A 688 21.09 21.28 -34.36
CA ILE A 688 20.69 22.08 -33.18
C ILE A 688 21.08 21.26 -31.93
N PHE A 689 22.06 21.77 -31.20
CA PHE A 689 22.53 21.20 -29.95
C PHE A 689 21.96 22.01 -28.77
N SER A 690 21.39 21.31 -27.77
CA SER A 690 20.79 21.93 -26.59
C SER A 690 21.21 21.21 -25.32
N ASN A 691 21.22 21.88 -24.18
CA ASN A 691 21.32 21.29 -22.85
C ASN A 691 20.83 22.27 -21.77
N ASN A 692 20.57 21.75 -20.56
CA ASN A 692 20.09 22.54 -19.42
C ASN A 692 21.15 22.72 -18.29
N LEU A 693 22.42 22.45 -18.54
CA LEU A 693 23.48 22.65 -17.56
C LEU A 693 23.81 24.14 -17.40
N ARG A 694 23.43 24.76 -16.27
CA ARG A 694 23.58 26.21 -16.02
C ARG A 694 24.98 26.78 -16.17
N ARG A 695 26.04 25.97 -16.03
CA ARG A 695 27.44 26.36 -16.12
C ARG A 695 28.12 25.82 -17.37
N PHE A 696 27.33 25.34 -18.33
CA PHE A 696 27.86 24.76 -19.58
C PHE A 696 28.74 25.74 -20.34
N ARG A 697 29.84 25.25 -20.88
CA ARG A 697 30.75 25.96 -21.77
C ARG A 697 30.95 25.13 -23.03
N MET A 698 30.61 25.72 -24.18
CA MET A 698 30.82 25.11 -25.48
C MET A 698 32.29 25.23 -25.86
N GLU A 699 32.95 24.13 -26.14
CA GLU A 699 34.35 24.04 -26.58
C GLU A 699 34.39 24.04 -28.13
N ALA A 700 33.96 25.19 -28.73
CA ALA A 700 33.83 25.30 -30.16
C ALA A 700 35.20 25.20 -30.89
N GLY A 701 36.31 25.52 -30.23
CA GLY A 701 37.68 25.36 -30.77
C GLY A 701 38.05 23.93 -31.11
N ASP A 702 37.42 22.97 -30.44
CA ASP A 702 37.69 21.54 -30.62
C ASP A 702 36.78 20.88 -31.67
N LEU A 703 36.00 21.71 -32.41
CA LEU A 703 35.09 21.30 -33.49
C LEU A 703 35.56 21.91 -34.83
N PRO A 704 36.65 21.42 -35.43
CA PRO A 704 37.16 21.96 -36.68
C PRO A 704 36.19 21.71 -37.85
N GLY A 705 36.14 22.62 -38.82
CA GLY A 705 35.36 22.47 -40.06
C GLY A 705 33.86 22.75 -39.89
N VAL A 706 33.43 23.29 -38.73
CA VAL A 706 32.04 23.71 -38.50
C VAL A 706 31.94 25.13 -38.00
N ARG A 707 30.83 25.79 -38.31
CA ARG A 707 30.42 27.06 -37.73
C ARG A 707 29.48 26.82 -36.57
N VAL A 708 29.88 27.22 -35.37
CA VAL A 708 29.10 27.10 -34.13
C VAL A 708 28.53 28.46 -33.76
N THR A 709 27.22 28.61 -33.77
CA THR A 709 26.52 29.86 -33.47
C THR A 709 25.67 29.67 -32.22
N ASN A 710 25.91 30.46 -31.17
CA ASN A 710 25.08 30.46 -29.97
C ASN A 710 23.75 31.15 -30.26
N ILE A 711 22.66 30.41 -30.14
CA ILE A 711 21.28 30.86 -30.33
C ILE A 711 20.45 30.83 -29.04
N SER A 712 21.06 30.59 -27.89
CA SER A 712 20.36 30.43 -26.58
C SER A 712 19.41 31.59 -26.29
N ARG A 713 19.84 32.84 -26.56
CA ARG A 713 19.01 34.03 -26.35
C ARG A 713 17.82 34.09 -27.31
N ALA A 714 18.01 33.67 -28.56
CA ALA A 714 16.97 33.68 -29.59
C ALA A 714 15.93 32.57 -29.38
N THR A 715 16.33 31.48 -28.72
CA THR A 715 15.46 30.34 -28.43
C THR A 715 14.84 30.39 -27.04
N LEU A 716 15.20 31.36 -26.19
CA LEU A 716 14.63 31.53 -24.85
C LEU A 716 13.23 32.15 -24.94
N PRO A 717 12.17 31.46 -24.49
CA PRO A 717 10.82 32.04 -24.51
C PRO A 717 10.68 33.20 -23.51
N PRO A 718 9.80 34.19 -23.75
CA PRO A 718 9.58 35.34 -22.85
C PRO A 718 9.17 35.00 -21.43
N ASP A 719 8.45 33.89 -21.21
CA ASP A 719 8.05 33.42 -19.90
C ASP A 719 9.23 32.85 -19.08
N PHE A 720 10.39 32.62 -19.70
CA PHE A 720 11.63 32.19 -19.07
C PHE A 720 12.74 33.25 -19.02
N GLU A 721 12.52 34.46 -19.51
CA GLU A 721 13.53 35.57 -19.54
C GLU A 721 14.11 35.88 -18.16
N ARG A 722 13.35 35.63 -17.08
CA ARG A 722 13.82 35.80 -15.69
C ARG A 722 14.91 34.80 -15.28
N ASN A 723 15.03 33.68 -16.01
CA ASN A 723 16.03 32.64 -15.79
C ASN A 723 16.77 32.30 -17.11
N PRO A 724 17.61 33.23 -17.65
CA PRO A 724 18.22 33.04 -18.94
C PRO A 724 19.22 31.90 -19.08
N ARG A 725 19.54 31.23 -17.95
CA ARG A 725 20.43 30.06 -17.91
C ARG A 725 19.66 28.75 -17.76
N ILE A 726 18.36 28.76 -18.09
CA ILE A 726 17.55 27.53 -17.92
C ILE A 726 17.88 26.51 -19.00
N HIS A 727 18.18 26.96 -20.21
CA HIS A 727 18.75 26.13 -21.26
C HIS A 727 19.79 26.88 -22.08
N ASN A 728 20.61 26.10 -22.77
CA ASN A 728 21.59 26.59 -23.73
C ASN A 728 21.29 25.94 -25.08
N CYS A 729 21.50 26.72 -26.18
CA CYS A 729 21.21 26.21 -27.51
C CYS A 729 22.20 26.75 -28.54
N TRP A 730 22.69 25.88 -29.40
CA TRP A 730 23.62 26.23 -30.49
C TRP A 730 23.15 25.66 -31.81
N ARG A 731 23.36 26.44 -32.86
CA ARG A 731 23.23 26.02 -34.26
C ARG A 731 24.63 25.71 -34.80
N ILE A 732 24.82 24.50 -35.32
CA ILE A 732 26.09 23.99 -35.82
C ILE A 732 25.90 23.58 -37.27
N GLU A 733 26.72 24.09 -38.17
CA GLU A 733 26.67 23.85 -39.61
C GLU A 733 28.10 23.56 -40.12
N ARG A 734 28.23 22.81 -41.19
CA ARG A 734 29.55 22.66 -41.83
C ARG A 734 30.03 24.02 -42.37
N ALA A 735 31.31 24.33 -42.15
CA ALA A 735 31.90 25.53 -42.73
C ALA A 735 31.93 25.40 -44.25
N VAL A 736 31.33 26.34 -44.96
CA VAL A 736 31.47 26.39 -46.43
C VAL A 736 32.94 26.67 -46.71
N ALA A 737 33.60 25.75 -47.46
CA ALA A 737 34.95 26.05 -47.95
C ALA A 737 34.90 27.39 -48.74
N PRO A 738 35.85 28.32 -48.50
CA PRO A 738 35.89 29.52 -49.32
C PRO A 738 35.98 29.08 -50.80
N THR A 739 35.00 29.47 -51.60
CA THR A 739 35.09 29.33 -53.07
C THR A 739 36.34 30.08 -53.51
N THR A 740 37.40 29.30 -53.82
CA THR A 740 38.62 29.79 -54.43
C THR A 740 38.35 30.27 -55.83
#